data_c0cdc8836ba6fc47420c1b28544c655e
#
_entry.id   c0cdc8836ba6fc47420c1b28544c655e
#
_cell.length_a   1.000
_cell.length_b   1.000
_cell.length_c   1.000
_cell.angle_alpha   90.00
_cell.angle_beta   90.00
_cell.angle_gamma   90.00
#
_symmetry.space_group_name_H-M   'P 1'
#
loop_
_entity.id
_entity.type
_entity.pdbx_description
1 polymer ?
#
loop_
_entity_poly.entity_id
_entity_poly.type
_entity_poly.pdbx_seq_one_letter_code
_entity_poly.pdbx_strand_id
1 'polypeptide(L)'
;MRAELDRTGLPLVGRARELDAIGASLEAARGGNGGLLCIIGDAGIGKTRLAAEAMRLARSAGFTCAWGSGWSEGGSPPLWPWPSIVEQLGQRAEPGSLLSGVTPGDVDAERFAQFRSVSRAIARATELNPVMIVIDNAQTADAGALLLARFVIKSLPASDVFFVITARTPHVDSPDEAAIAEIAREGVVLRPAPLTVGVVRDMLRELGWTDSDRRIEEVHRLTGGNPLLVNELVASTEPGHPIEARSVRAIMELRTRELDPDEQHILRVVAILGALAHVPLIASVADVGHDDAEAALLSAVATGVIRRNDTGTYVFAHDLMAEAALAGCSPTERASLHERAVRSLLVGANANVDRASAAAHHHLTLARLRSDVASISAAGSSCRLAADLLVERFAYEAAARLLAESIELHDHAGVPVDPDMLLGVARAELAAGNLRGARPWFWRAAEHADTPARLAQAALGLGGIWVDEHRNAIDHASFMALIERAIEGLDAAAAADGPDAGRPDLRARLEVRQAAERVYLGLDAPATVAAAVERARAVGDPLVLAEVLSLQLHTMLGPASAERREALAEEIVTAATMAGDEVLAVMGVLWRTVHRILQGDPRAERSLNELRERADALQIAAVLFVVAAIDVMRLLRKGLIVEAELAVQQCFELGTSIGDADAVAYYGAHLMNIRWLQGDAGAILPLAREVANSPTLVEGDITYTTAVAALAAMAGEVDEARASLARVLDGPVLRAAATSSNWMIWMFCIIEAAAVLGDAEISRTVYGMLLPFRDRPLVGSLGVACFGSAERTLGVAARTFGDLDLAIEHLELAIEANHQLGNAVLGAIATGDLGCALTERALGTDRARGRVLLESAIATLAEMGLPGRVEPLRAYADANSSDPTGHVSLDEGTWHIRLGDDDVELADSIGVRRLAQLLERPFVDVPVADLVGGLDQATRQELMDSAALRSYRDRISELHAEIDEAEDNNDLVRAERSRTELDTLLEHISASAALGQRSRQFTNSQERARVAVRKLSLIHI
;
A
#
# COMPACT_ATOMS: atom_id res chain seq x y z
N MET A 1 16.10 -10.69 33.88
CA MET A 1 16.83 -9.69 33.08
C MET A 1 18.14 -9.22 33.66
N ARG A 2 18.25 -8.69 34.92
CA ARG A 2 19.57 -8.39 35.55
C ARG A 2 20.43 -9.64 35.68
N ALA A 3 19.85 -10.81 36.00
CA ALA A 3 20.55 -12.08 36.15
C ALA A 3 20.98 -12.74 34.80
N GLU A 4 20.38 -12.36 33.67
CA GLU A 4 20.73 -12.88 32.36
C GLU A 4 21.99 -12.21 31.75
N LEU A 5 22.20 -10.94 32.06
CA LEU A 5 23.36 -10.17 31.59
C LEU A 5 24.62 -10.52 32.41
N ASP A 6 24.48 -10.91 33.70
CA ASP A 6 25.60 -11.21 34.61
C ASP A 6 26.09 -12.68 34.54
N ARG A 7 25.31 -13.62 33.95
CA ARG A 7 25.65 -15.06 33.93
C ARG A 7 26.42 -15.57 32.71
N THR A 8 26.56 -14.79 31.68
CA THR A 8 27.47 -15.11 30.57
C THR A 8 28.83 -14.48 30.85
N GLY A 9 29.47 -14.87 31.94
CA GLY A 9 30.84 -14.48 32.33
C GLY A 9 31.93 -14.88 31.34
N LEU A 10 31.57 -15.31 30.13
CA LEU A 10 32.46 -15.60 29.03
C LEU A 10 32.73 -14.30 28.26
N PRO A 11 33.97 -13.90 28.11
CA PRO A 11 34.35 -12.72 27.38
C PRO A 11 33.96 -12.89 25.90
N LEU A 12 33.55 -11.78 25.25
CA LEU A 12 33.24 -11.74 23.84
C LEU A 12 34.54 -11.63 23.03
N VAL A 13 35.16 -12.77 22.76
CA VAL A 13 36.47 -12.83 22.10
C VAL A 13 36.31 -12.78 20.58
N GLY A 14 37.16 -11.98 19.90
CA GLY A 14 37.26 -11.97 18.44
C GLY A 14 36.11 -11.32 17.69
N ARG A 15 35.32 -10.45 18.34
CA ARG A 15 34.14 -9.78 17.76
C ARG A 15 34.31 -8.26 17.65
N ALA A 16 35.57 -7.78 17.53
CA ALA A 16 35.83 -6.34 17.49
C ALA A 16 35.10 -5.62 16.33
N ARG A 17 35.09 -6.21 15.14
CA ARG A 17 34.41 -5.63 13.97
C ARG A 17 32.90 -5.53 14.16
N GLU A 18 32.31 -6.56 14.74
CA GLU A 18 30.86 -6.57 15.04
C GLU A 18 30.54 -5.53 16.12
N LEU A 19 31.37 -5.37 17.12
CA LEU A 19 31.21 -4.36 18.17
C LEU A 19 31.38 -2.93 17.64
N ASP A 20 32.32 -2.70 16.73
CA ASP A 20 32.53 -1.40 16.08
C ASP A 20 31.29 -1.03 15.24
N ALA A 21 30.72 -1.99 14.50
CA ALA A 21 29.50 -1.77 13.71
C ALA A 21 28.28 -1.46 14.60
N ILE A 22 28.15 -2.18 15.73
CA ILE A 22 27.11 -1.91 16.74
C ILE A 22 27.30 -0.50 17.33
N GLY A 23 28.52 -0.12 17.68
CA GLY A 23 28.84 1.20 18.22
C GLY A 23 28.49 2.34 17.25
N ALA A 24 28.87 2.20 16.00
CA ALA A 24 28.54 3.17 14.93
C ALA A 24 27.01 3.33 14.74
N SER A 25 26.28 2.20 14.78
CA SER A 25 24.80 2.22 14.65
C SER A 25 24.12 2.88 15.86
N LEU A 26 24.64 2.66 17.07
CA LEU A 26 24.15 3.31 18.30
C LEU A 26 24.41 4.84 18.28
N GLU A 27 25.55 5.26 17.79
CA GLU A 27 25.87 6.70 17.65
C GLU A 27 24.96 7.38 16.62
N ALA A 28 24.70 6.72 15.48
CA ALA A 28 23.78 7.21 14.47
C ALA A 28 22.35 7.37 15.03
N ALA A 29 21.86 6.36 15.78
CA ALA A 29 20.55 6.40 16.42
C ALA A 29 20.44 7.51 17.47
N ARG A 30 21.50 7.77 18.25
CA ARG A 30 21.53 8.87 19.22
C ARG A 30 21.48 10.25 18.57
N GLY A 31 21.87 10.34 17.30
CA GLY A 31 21.81 11.58 16.50
C GLY A 31 20.43 11.86 15.88
N GLY A 32 19.38 11.14 16.27
CA GLY A 32 18.02 11.32 15.72
C GLY A 32 17.79 10.63 14.36
N ASN A 33 18.74 9.84 13.91
CA ASN A 33 18.63 9.04 12.68
C ASN A 33 18.33 7.59 13.00
N GLY A 34 17.20 7.26 13.61
CA GLY A 34 16.84 5.90 14.00
C GLY A 34 17.51 4.79 13.17
N GLY A 35 17.69 3.62 13.73
CA GLY A 35 18.50 2.59 13.10
C GLY A 35 17.94 1.18 13.24
N LEU A 36 18.24 0.33 12.26
CA LEU A 36 17.97 -1.10 12.29
C LEU A 36 19.26 -1.88 12.05
N LEU A 37 19.58 -2.80 12.96
CA LEU A 37 20.66 -3.76 12.83
C LEU A 37 20.10 -5.19 12.83
N CYS A 38 20.29 -5.92 11.75
CA CYS A 38 19.94 -7.33 11.65
C CYS A 38 21.16 -8.22 11.82
N ILE A 39 21.20 -9.05 12.87
CA ILE A 39 22.28 -10.01 13.13
C ILE A 39 21.82 -11.39 12.62
N ILE A 40 22.32 -11.81 11.46
CA ILE A 40 21.90 -13.03 10.77
C ILE A 40 23.05 -14.05 10.73
N GLY A 41 22.78 -15.31 11.06
CA GLY A 41 23.81 -16.36 11.00
C GLY A 41 23.35 -17.68 11.63
N ASP A 42 24.25 -18.69 11.60
CA ASP A 42 23.96 -20.04 12.04
C ASP A 42 23.63 -20.18 13.54
N ALA A 43 23.02 -21.28 13.92
CA ALA A 43 22.76 -21.60 15.33
C ALA A 43 24.07 -21.66 16.13
N GLY A 44 24.08 -21.08 17.34
CA GLY A 44 25.26 -21.11 18.22
C GLY A 44 26.41 -20.16 17.85
N ILE A 45 26.33 -19.37 16.76
CA ILE A 45 27.37 -18.45 16.29
C ILE A 45 27.58 -17.21 17.19
N GLY A 46 26.63 -16.97 18.12
CA GLY A 46 26.73 -15.90 19.11
C GLY A 46 25.84 -14.69 18.81
N LYS A 47 24.78 -14.80 18.01
CA LYS A 47 23.83 -13.70 17.69
C LYS A 47 23.22 -13.07 18.93
N THR A 48 22.57 -13.89 19.76
CA THR A 48 21.95 -13.45 21.02
C THR A 48 22.96 -12.78 21.95
N ARG A 49 24.21 -13.28 21.98
CA ARG A 49 25.29 -12.67 22.78
C ARG A 49 25.71 -11.30 22.26
N LEU A 50 25.80 -11.12 20.94
CA LEU A 50 26.06 -9.83 20.31
C LEU A 50 24.92 -8.84 20.57
N ALA A 51 23.66 -9.27 20.48
CA ALA A 51 22.51 -8.45 20.81
C ALA A 51 22.49 -8.04 22.30
N ALA A 52 22.87 -8.94 23.22
CA ALA A 52 22.99 -8.63 24.64
C ALA A 52 24.11 -7.60 24.89
N GLU A 53 25.24 -7.71 24.20
CA GLU A 53 26.32 -6.74 24.29
C GLU A 53 25.94 -5.38 23.69
N ALA A 54 25.19 -5.36 22.55
CA ALA A 54 24.62 -4.15 22.00
C ALA A 54 23.70 -3.45 23.03
N MET A 55 22.85 -4.22 23.73
CA MET A 55 22.00 -3.69 24.79
C MET A 55 22.81 -3.13 25.96
N ARG A 56 23.92 -3.79 26.35
CA ARG A 56 24.82 -3.29 27.41
C ARG A 56 25.46 -1.95 27.04
N LEU A 57 25.92 -1.83 25.77
CA LEU A 57 26.46 -0.60 25.22
C LEU A 57 25.42 0.51 25.17
N ALA A 58 24.20 0.19 24.69
CA ALA A 58 23.09 1.14 24.61
C ALA A 58 22.71 1.68 26.00
N ARG A 59 22.62 0.82 27.02
CA ARG A 59 22.39 1.25 28.40
C ARG A 59 23.49 2.18 28.93
N SER A 60 24.75 1.86 28.66
CA SER A 60 25.85 2.76 29.04
C SER A 60 25.82 4.08 28.31
N ALA A 61 25.21 4.14 27.11
CA ALA A 61 24.97 5.35 26.32
C ALA A 61 23.68 6.09 26.68
N GLY A 62 22.91 5.62 27.68
CA GLY A 62 21.71 6.26 28.21
C GLY A 62 20.40 5.86 27.50
N PHE A 63 20.39 4.76 26.73
CA PHE A 63 19.17 4.23 26.12
C PHE A 63 18.28 3.51 27.13
N THR A 64 16.97 3.68 26.99
CA THR A 64 15.98 2.77 27.56
C THR A 64 15.91 1.53 26.67
N CYS A 65 16.05 0.32 27.25
CA CYS A 65 16.19 -0.92 26.48
C CYS A 65 15.08 -1.90 26.78
N ALA A 66 14.50 -2.51 25.74
CA ALA A 66 13.53 -3.59 25.83
C ALA A 66 14.01 -4.81 25.01
N TRP A 67 13.68 -6.03 25.50
CA TRP A 67 14.06 -7.29 24.88
C TRP A 67 12.84 -8.19 24.74
N GLY A 68 12.62 -8.67 23.50
CA GLY A 68 11.66 -9.71 23.18
C GLY A 68 12.33 -10.86 22.45
N SER A 69 11.96 -12.09 22.74
CA SER A 69 12.45 -13.27 22.02
C SER A 69 11.29 -13.94 21.28
N GLY A 70 11.53 -14.42 20.07
CA GLY A 70 10.58 -15.25 19.36
C GLY A 70 10.24 -16.53 20.16
N TRP A 71 9.18 -17.20 19.76
CA TRP A 71 8.62 -18.34 20.45
C TRP A 71 9.10 -19.65 19.82
N SER A 72 9.88 -20.46 20.51
CA SER A 72 10.66 -21.55 19.94
C SER A 72 9.89 -22.85 19.69
N GLU A 73 8.74 -23.13 20.35
CA GLU A 73 7.93 -24.35 20.12
C GLU A 73 6.46 -24.15 20.48
N GLY A 74 5.55 -24.62 19.60
CA GLY A 74 4.19 -24.92 19.93
C GLY A 74 3.23 -23.74 20.10
N GLY A 75 2.91 -22.99 19.01
CA GLY A 75 1.83 -22.00 18.99
C GLY A 75 2.23 -20.67 19.61
N SER A 76 2.92 -19.83 18.86
CA SER A 76 3.26 -18.46 19.28
C SER A 76 1.99 -17.65 19.59
N PRO A 77 1.90 -16.95 20.73
CA PRO A 77 0.84 -15.99 20.96
C PRO A 77 0.85 -14.90 19.88
N PRO A 78 -0.34 -14.39 19.49
CA PRO A 78 -0.43 -13.31 18.52
C PRO A 78 0.41 -12.11 18.92
N LEU A 79 1.15 -11.55 17.96
CA LEU A 79 2.01 -10.38 18.15
C LEU A 79 3.12 -10.57 19.21
N TRP A 80 3.44 -11.80 19.59
CA TRP A 80 4.59 -12.05 20.46
C TRP A 80 5.91 -11.74 19.72
N PRO A 81 6.85 -10.95 20.28
CA PRO A 81 7.05 -10.60 21.70
C PRO A 81 6.63 -9.18 22.11
N TRP A 82 5.82 -8.48 21.34
CA TRP A 82 5.51 -7.06 21.53
C TRP A 82 4.89 -6.69 22.89
N PRO A 83 3.96 -7.48 23.48
CA PRO A 83 3.44 -7.16 24.80
C PRO A 83 4.53 -7.02 25.87
N SER A 84 5.51 -7.93 25.86
CA SER A 84 6.65 -7.87 26.78
C SER A 84 7.59 -6.68 26.52
N ILE A 85 7.80 -6.31 25.26
CA ILE A 85 8.62 -5.15 24.89
C ILE A 85 7.99 -3.86 25.42
N VAL A 86 6.68 -3.67 25.19
CA VAL A 86 5.95 -2.46 25.63
C VAL A 86 5.95 -2.33 27.15
N GLU A 87 5.76 -3.45 27.86
CA GLU A 87 5.80 -3.47 29.33
C GLU A 87 7.18 -3.05 29.87
N GLN A 88 8.28 -3.53 29.26
CA GLN A 88 9.64 -3.18 29.63
C GLN A 88 9.98 -1.71 29.38
N LEU A 89 9.31 -1.05 28.45
CA LEU A 89 9.45 0.38 28.18
C LEU A 89 8.69 1.26 29.22
N GLY A 90 8.15 0.67 30.28
CA GLY A 90 7.49 1.37 31.38
C GLY A 90 6.08 1.87 31.02
N GLN A 91 5.58 1.48 29.87
CA GLN A 91 4.19 1.71 29.50
C GLN A 91 3.36 0.57 30.13
N ARG A 92 2.51 0.89 31.11
CA ARG A 92 1.51 -0.06 31.58
C ARG A 92 0.56 -0.30 30.41
N ALA A 93 0.74 -1.42 29.72
CA ALA A 93 -0.38 -2.04 29.05
C ALA A 93 -1.34 -2.44 30.14
N GLU A 94 -2.43 -1.70 30.36
CA GLU A 94 -3.52 -2.25 31.12
C GLU A 94 -3.89 -3.59 30.48
N PRO A 95 -4.06 -4.68 31.27
CA PRO A 95 -4.51 -5.96 30.73
C PRO A 95 -5.87 -5.72 30.09
N GLY A 96 -5.92 -5.64 28.78
CA GLY A 96 -7.09 -5.21 28.02
C GLY A 96 -6.95 -3.89 27.25
N SER A 97 -6.03 -2.96 27.53
CA SER A 97 -5.94 -1.67 26.80
C SER A 97 -5.03 -1.70 25.57
N LEU A 98 -4.17 -2.68 25.44
CA LEU A 98 -3.67 -3.09 24.12
C LEU A 98 -4.76 -3.85 23.36
N LEU A 99 -5.85 -4.23 24.04
CA LEU A 99 -6.91 -5.11 23.58
C LEU A 99 -8.33 -4.60 23.91
N SER A 100 -8.51 -3.44 24.53
CA SER A 100 -9.83 -2.93 24.90
C SER A 100 -9.93 -1.42 24.72
N GLY A 101 -10.80 -1.04 23.83
CA GLY A 101 -11.17 0.35 23.59
C GLY A 101 -11.99 0.56 22.32
N VAL A 102 -12.35 -0.52 21.63
CA VAL A 102 -13.21 -0.44 20.44
C VAL A 102 -14.36 -1.42 20.59
N THR A 103 -15.53 -1.00 20.20
CA THR A 103 -16.75 -1.82 20.16
C THR A 103 -16.52 -3.02 19.23
N PRO A 104 -16.95 -4.25 19.60
CA PRO A 104 -16.75 -5.42 18.73
C PRO A 104 -17.43 -5.22 17.39
N GLY A 105 -16.67 -5.24 16.30
CA GLY A 105 -17.20 -5.15 14.94
C GLY A 105 -16.23 -4.70 13.86
N ASP A 106 -15.05 -4.15 14.19
CA ASP A 106 -14.13 -3.61 13.22
C ASP A 106 -12.74 -4.22 13.32
N VAL A 107 -12.55 -5.28 12.53
CA VAL A 107 -11.40 -6.19 12.59
C VAL A 107 -10.08 -5.51 12.15
N ASP A 108 -10.11 -4.67 11.14
CA ASP A 108 -8.90 -4.06 10.56
C ASP A 108 -8.50 -2.76 11.27
N ALA A 109 -9.48 -1.96 11.72
CA ALA A 109 -9.21 -0.79 12.55
C ALA A 109 -8.60 -1.16 13.90
N GLU A 110 -9.00 -2.31 14.48
CA GLU A 110 -8.45 -2.80 15.73
C GLU A 110 -6.99 -3.27 15.59
N ARG A 111 -6.64 -4.00 14.51
CA ARG A 111 -5.25 -4.38 14.22
C ARG A 111 -4.36 -3.15 14.06
N PHE A 112 -4.84 -2.17 13.32
CA PHE A 112 -4.12 -0.92 13.13
C PHE A 112 -4.07 -0.06 14.39
N ALA A 113 -5.15 0.00 15.16
CA ALA A 113 -5.17 0.67 16.46
C ALA A 113 -4.15 0.03 17.41
N GLN A 114 -3.97 -1.31 17.35
CA GLN A 114 -2.91 -2.02 18.07
C GLN A 114 -1.53 -1.61 17.58
N PHE A 115 -1.28 -1.61 16.26
CA PHE A 115 0.00 -1.20 15.69
C PHE A 115 0.34 0.24 16.04
N ARG A 116 -0.62 1.15 15.90
CA ARG A 116 -0.47 2.55 16.33
C ARG A 116 -0.29 2.69 17.84
N SER A 117 -0.99 1.88 18.63
CA SER A 117 -0.83 1.90 20.09
C SER A 117 0.59 1.53 20.50
N VAL A 118 1.15 0.48 19.89
CA VAL A 118 2.54 0.07 20.12
C VAL A 118 3.51 1.16 19.62
N SER A 119 3.30 1.70 18.43
CA SER A 119 4.14 2.77 17.87
C SER A 119 4.11 4.03 18.76
N ARG A 120 2.92 4.44 19.25
CA ARG A 120 2.78 5.56 20.20
C ARG A 120 3.42 5.28 21.55
N ALA A 121 3.32 4.04 22.06
CA ALA A 121 3.98 3.65 23.29
C ALA A 121 5.50 3.79 23.17
N ILE A 122 6.07 3.37 22.04
CA ILE A 122 7.49 3.52 21.76
C ILE A 122 7.84 5.00 21.60
N ALA A 123 7.07 5.78 20.83
CA ALA A 123 7.28 7.21 20.65
C ALA A 123 7.27 7.98 21.99
N ARG A 124 6.33 7.65 22.90
CA ARG A 124 6.34 8.24 24.26
C ARG A 124 7.58 7.86 25.08
N ALA A 125 8.08 6.64 24.92
CA ALA A 125 9.29 6.23 25.59
C ALA A 125 10.53 7.01 25.10
N THR A 126 10.54 7.45 23.83
CA THR A 126 11.63 8.26 23.28
C THR A 126 11.63 9.72 23.77
N GLU A 127 10.50 10.23 24.29
CA GLU A 127 10.44 11.60 24.85
C GLU A 127 11.37 11.76 26.08
N LEU A 128 11.69 10.67 26.77
CA LEU A 128 12.52 10.69 27.96
C LEU A 128 13.98 10.33 27.67
N ASN A 129 14.21 9.29 26.88
CA ASN A 129 15.54 8.77 26.53
C ASN A 129 15.45 8.07 25.16
N PRO A 130 16.55 7.98 24.40
CA PRO A 130 16.60 7.12 23.23
C PRO A 130 16.24 5.67 23.60
N VAL A 131 15.57 4.97 22.72
CA VAL A 131 15.04 3.62 22.96
C VAL A 131 15.79 2.60 22.12
N MET A 132 16.19 1.49 22.72
CA MET A 132 16.68 0.31 22.02
C MET A 132 15.72 -0.87 22.19
N ILE A 133 15.31 -1.48 21.08
CA ILE A 133 14.44 -2.66 21.04
C ILE A 133 15.21 -3.83 20.44
N VAL A 134 15.26 -4.95 21.15
CA VAL A 134 15.84 -6.21 20.65
C VAL A 134 14.72 -7.20 20.40
N ILE A 135 14.66 -7.76 19.17
CA ILE A 135 13.83 -8.92 18.83
C ILE A 135 14.79 -10.09 18.53
N ASP A 136 14.92 -11.00 19.50
CA ASP A 136 15.80 -12.15 19.38
C ASP A 136 15.06 -13.37 18.82
N ASN A 137 15.73 -14.20 18.01
CA ASN A 137 15.15 -15.35 17.33
C ASN A 137 13.92 -15.01 16.48
N ALA A 138 13.98 -13.97 15.66
CA ALA A 138 12.86 -13.47 14.86
C ALA A 138 12.26 -14.54 13.93
N GLN A 139 13.00 -15.56 13.51
CA GLN A 139 12.49 -16.69 12.72
C GLN A 139 11.44 -17.56 13.44
N THR A 140 11.26 -17.37 14.74
CA THR A 140 10.23 -18.05 15.54
C THR A 140 9.12 -17.10 16.00
N ALA A 141 9.15 -15.85 15.57
CA ALA A 141 8.06 -14.90 15.77
C ALA A 141 6.94 -15.15 14.76
N ASP A 142 5.71 -14.81 15.12
CA ASP A 142 4.60 -14.88 14.17
C ASP A 142 4.67 -13.79 13.09
N ALA A 143 4.06 -14.03 11.93
CA ALA A 143 4.08 -13.08 10.81
C ALA A 143 3.49 -11.71 11.17
N GLY A 144 2.45 -11.67 12.03
CA GLY A 144 1.85 -10.42 12.52
C GLY A 144 2.84 -9.62 13.37
N ALA A 145 3.66 -10.29 14.19
CA ALA A 145 4.71 -9.63 14.98
C ALA A 145 5.81 -9.04 14.10
N LEU A 146 6.19 -9.70 13.01
CA LEU A 146 7.15 -9.19 12.04
C LEU A 146 6.60 -8.02 11.23
N LEU A 147 5.32 -8.07 10.85
CA LEU A 147 4.62 -6.95 10.21
C LEU A 147 4.55 -5.73 11.14
N LEU A 148 4.25 -5.94 12.42
CA LEU A 148 4.28 -4.88 13.43
C LEU A 148 5.71 -4.30 13.59
N ALA A 149 6.75 -5.14 13.59
CA ALA A 149 8.14 -4.67 13.59
C ALA A 149 8.42 -3.73 12.42
N ARG A 150 8.05 -4.16 11.21
CA ARG A 150 8.20 -3.37 9.98
C ARG A 150 7.40 -2.06 10.04
N PHE A 151 6.15 -2.12 10.51
CA PHE A 151 5.32 -0.95 10.71
C PHE A 151 5.97 0.07 11.65
N VAL A 152 6.44 -0.37 12.82
CA VAL A 152 7.08 0.52 13.81
C VAL A 152 8.37 1.13 13.24
N ILE A 153 9.22 0.33 12.57
CA ILE A 153 10.45 0.80 11.92
C ILE A 153 10.14 1.89 10.89
N LYS A 154 9.10 1.71 10.08
CA LYS A 154 8.69 2.70 9.06
C LYS A 154 7.98 3.93 9.63
N SER A 155 7.22 3.76 10.72
CA SER A 155 6.45 4.85 11.33
C SER A 155 7.33 5.83 12.11
N LEU A 156 8.55 5.44 12.48
CA LEU A 156 9.46 6.20 13.33
C LEU A 156 10.85 6.44 12.68
N PRO A 157 10.92 6.86 11.40
CA PRO A 157 12.20 6.91 10.65
C PRO A 157 13.18 7.99 11.13
N ALA A 158 12.70 9.02 11.81
CA ALA A 158 13.51 10.14 12.34
C ALA A 158 13.41 10.22 13.88
N SER A 159 13.38 9.06 14.55
CA SER A 159 13.25 8.96 16.00
C SER A 159 14.52 8.37 16.63
N ASP A 160 14.72 8.63 17.91
CA ASP A 160 15.80 8.07 18.71
C ASP A 160 15.54 6.58 19.06
N VAL A 161 15.09 5.76 18.06
CA VAL A 161 14.83 4.33 18.22
C VAL A 161 15.86 3.51 17.46
N PHE A 162 16.48 2.56 18.14
CA PHE A 162 17.41 1.60 17.58
C PHE A 162 16.87 0.17 17.69
N PHE A 163 16.68 -0.49 16.57
CA PHE A 163 16.25 -1.88 16.51
C PHE A 163 17.43 -2.83 16.32
N VAL A 164 17.45 -3.93 17.06
CA VAL A 164 18.34 -5.06 16.83
C VAL A 164 17.50 -6.32 16.67
N ILE A 165 17.60 -6.94 15.50
CA ILE A 165 16.86 -8.17 15.18
C ILE A 165 17.87 -9.29 14.96
N THR A 166 17.69 -10.41 15.65
CA THR A 166 18.50 -11.60 15.38
C THR A 166 17.68 -12.67 14.68
N ALA A 167 18.27 -13.29 13.67
CA ALA A 167 17.63 -14.37 12.94
C ALA A 167 18.64 -15.45 12.49
N ARG A 168 18.13 -16.65 12.18
CA ARG A 168 18.91 -17.67 11.45
C ARG A 168 19.06 -17.23 9.99
N THR A 169 20.03 -17.81 9.28
CA THR A 169 20.18 -17.58 7.84
C THR A 169 18.92 -18.09 7.13
N PRO A 170 18.17 -17.24 6.39
CA PRO A 170 16.92 -17.63 5.76
C PRO A 170 17.14 -18.71 4.69
N HIS A 171 16.27 -19.71 4.64
CA HIS A 171 16.10 -20.62 3.49
C HIS A 171 14.94 -20.09 2.63
N VAL A 172 15.08 -20.13 1.31
CA VAL A 172 14.26 -19.36 0.35
C VAL A 172 12.77 -19.78 0.27
N ASP A 173 12.35 -20.83 0.99
CA ASP A 173 11.04 -21.47 0.80
C ASP A 173 10.00 -21.19 1.90
N SER A 174 10.26 -20.30 2.88
CA SER A 174 9.32 -19.99 3.96
C SER A 174 8.82 -18.54 3.89
N PRO A 175 7.50 -18.28 4.01
CA PRO A 175 6.93 -16.92 4.05
C PRO A 175 7.46 -16.05 5.19
N ASP A 176 7.70 -16.65 6.37
CA ASP A 176 8.23 -15.92 7.54
C ASP A 176 9.68 -15.47 7.30
N GLU A 177 10.44 -16.25 6.55
CA GLU A 177 11.82 -15.90 6.17
C GLU A 177 11.87 -14.79 5.12
N ALA A 178 10.84 -14.69 4.25
CA ALA A 178 10.69 -13.58 3.33
C ALA A 178 10.47 -12.24 4.09
N ALA A 179 9.65 -12.23 5.13
CA ALA A 179 9.42 -11.04 5.97
C ALA A 179 10.71 -10.59 6.67
N ILE A 180 11.51 -11.51 7.20
CA ILE A 180 12.83 -11.19 7.80
C ILE A 180 13.78 -10.63 6.74
N ALA A 181 13.79 -11.19 5.53
CA ALA A 181 14.62 -10.71 4.44
C ALA A 181 14.21 -9.28 3.98
N GLU A 182 12.92 -8.96 4.00
CA GLU A 182 12.42 -7.62 3.71
C GLU A 182 12.84 -6.62 4.80
N ILE A 183 12.67 -6.97 6.08
CA ILE A 183 13.13 -6.14 7.20
C ILE A 183 14.64 -5.90 7.09
N ALA A 184 15.42 -6.92 6.78
CA ALA A 184 16.87 -6.82 6.66
C ALA A 184 17.35 -5.88 5.53
N ARG A 185 16.53 -5.66 4.49
CA ARG A 185 16.84 -4.69 3.42
C ARG A 185 16.74 -3.22 3.88
N GLU A 186 16.02 -2.96 4.96
CA GLU A 186 15.79 -1.61 5.49
C GLU A 186 16.90 -1.17 6.48
N GLY A 187 17.85 -2.06 6.83
CA GLY A 187 18.86 -1.80 7.84
C GLY A 187 20.25 -2.34 7.51
N VAL A 188 21.14 -2.25 8.50
CA VAL A 188 22.49 -2.81 8.42
C VAL A 188 22.44 -4.30 8.75
N VAL A 189 22.99 -5.14 7.88
CA VAL A 189 23.06 -6.60 8.11
C VAL A 189 24.46 -7.00 8.59
N LEU A 190 24.52 -7.56 9.77
CA LEU A 190 25.71 -8.12 10.38
C LEU A 190 25.69 -9.65 10.30
N ARG A 191 26.71 -10.25 9.71
CA ARG A 191 26.85 -11.72 9.59
C ARG A 191 28.08 -12.19 10.35
N PRO A 192 27.94 -12.61 11.63
CA PRO A 192 29.09 -13.09 12.42
C PRO A 192 29.71 -14.34 11.79
N ALA A 193 31.00 -14.29 11.52
CA ALA A 193 31.72 -15.43 10.99
C ALA A 193 32.10 -16.43 12.13
N PRO A 194 32.35 -17.73 11.82
CA PRO A 194 32.95 -18.66 12.78
C PRO A 194 34.28 -18.11 13.34
N LEU A 195 34.55 -18.46 14.59
CA LEU A 195 35.79 -18.04 15.25
C LEU A 195 37.01 -18.68 14.55
N THR A 196 38.07 -17.90 14.36
CA THR A 196 39.33 -18.42 13.83
C THR A 196 40.05 -19.24 14.91
N VAL A 197 41.00 -20.08 14.52
CA VAL A 197 41.83 -20.88 15.46
C VAL A 197 42.48 -20.01 16.55
N GLY A 198 42.96 -18.80 16.17
CA GLY A 198 43.55 -17.85 17.11
C GLY A 198 42.55 -17.36 18.16
N VAL A 199 41.32 -17.04 17.74
CA VAL A 199 40.25 -16.59 18.64
C VAL A 199 39.74 -17.75 19.50
N VAL A 200 39.66 -18.98 18.99
CA VAL A 200 39.36 -20.18 19.78
C VAL A 200 40.43 -20.41 20.86
N ARG A 201 41.71 -20.21 20.52
CA ARG A 201 42.80 -20.25 21.50
C ARG A 201 42.61 -19.27 22.65
N ASP A 202 42.24 -18.02 22.32
CA ASP A 202 42.05 -16.99 23.32
C ASP A 202 40.82 -17.29 24.18
N MET A 203 39.74 -17.76 23.58
CA MET A 203 38.54 -18.22 24.28
C MET A 203 38.80 -19.37 25.23
N LEU A 204 39.60 -20.36 24.83
CA LEU A 204 40.00 -21.50 25.66
C LEU A 204 40.88 -21.08 26.85
N ARG A 205 41.79 -20.13 26.64
CA ARG A 205 42.60 -19.58 27.71
C ARG A 205 41.77 -18.87 28.78
N GLU A 206 40.79 -18.11 28.38
CA GLU A 206 39.89 -17.43 29.31
C GLU A 206 38.96 -18.41 30.05
N LEU A 207 38.66 -19.55 29.45
CA LEU A 207 37.95 -20.67 30.10
C LEU A 207 38.88 -21.48 31.06
N GLY A 208 40.14 -21.06 31.23
CA GLY A 208 41.12 -21.75 32.07
C GLY A 208 41.75 -23.01 31.41
N TRP A 209 41.50 -23.21 30.11
CA TRP A 209 42.07 -24.33 29.35
C TRP A 209 43.45 -23.97 28.81
N THR A 210 44.47 -24.61 29.38
CA THR A 210 45.88 -24.49 28.91
C THR A 210 46.27 -25.82 28.22
N ASP A 211 46.23 -25.86 26.91
CA ASP A 211 46.53 -27.05 26.16
C ASP A 211 47.45 -26.76 24.92
N SER A 212 47.94 -27.80 24.27
CA SER A 212 48.85 -27.68 23.13
C SER A 212 48.12 -27.09 21.89
N ASP A 213 48.85 -26.39 21.03
CA ASP A 213 48.31 -25.82 19.78
C ASP A 213 47.60 -26.86 18.90
N ARG A 214 48.17 -28.10 18.85
CA ARG A 214 47.53 -29.24 18.13
C ARG A 214 46.13 -29.55 18.65
N ARG A 215 45.90 -29.43 19.93
CA ARG A 215 44.62 -29.72 20.57
C ARG A 215 43.63 -28.58 20.38
N ILE A 216 44.11 -27.35 20.35
CA ILE A 216 43.30 -26.16 19.98
C ILE A 216 42.83 -26.26 18.53
N GLU A 217 43.71 -26.67 17.61
CA GLU A 217 43.33 -26.93 16.20
C GLU A 217 42.30 -28.05 16.08
N GLU A 218 42.41 -29.09 16.90
CA GLU A 218 41.45 -30.20 16.95
C GLU A 218 40.09 -29.74 17.44
N VAL A 219 40.02 -28.92 18.51
CA VAL A 219 38.78 -28.27 18.98
C VAL A 219 38.18 -27.43 17.87
N HIS A 220 38.96 -26.57 17.23
CA HIS A 220 38.47 -25.74 16.11
C HIS A 220 37.94 -26.60 14.94
N ARG A 221 38.64 -27.65 14.56
CA ARG A 221 38.23 -28.55 13.47
C ARG A 221 36.91 -29.29 13.78
N LEU A 222 36.74 -29.74 15.04
CA LEU A 222 35.53 -30.45 15.49
C LEU A 222 34.33 -29.55 15.62
N THR A 223 34.55 -28.29 16.02
CA THR A 223 33.48 -27.31 16.27
C THR A 223 33.22 -26.38 15.08
N GLY A 224 34.08 -26.41 14.05
CA GLY A 224 34.05 -25.46 12.94
C GLY A 224 34.23 -24.01 13.40
N GLY A 225 34.75 -23.78 14.59
CA GLY A 225 34.87 -22.45 15.21
C GLY A 225 33.53 -21.86 15.71
N ASN A 226 32.51 -22.68 15.88
CA ASN A 226 31.23 -22.26 16.47
C ASN A 226 31.40 -22.05 18.00
N PRO A 227 31.18 -20.84 18.54
CA PRO A 227 31.42 -20.52 19.94
C PRO A 227 30.67 -21.41 20.94
N LEU A 228 29.43 -21.76 20.62
CA LEU A 228 28.62 -22.63 21.47
C LEU A 228 29.23 -24.02 21.55
N LEU A 229 29.64 -24.56 20.39
CA LEU A 229 30.23 -25.89 20.31
C LEU A 229 31.60 -25.95 21.02
N VAL A 230 32.41 -24.91 20.91
CA VAL A 230 33.66 -24.77 21.64
C VAL A 230 33.42 -24.83 23.15
N ASN A 231 32.47 -24.04 23.65
CA ASN A 231 32.16 -23.99 25.08
C ASN A 231 31.65 -25.33 25.63
N GLU A 232 30.70 -25.96 24.90
CA GLU A 232 30.12 -27.24 25.32
C GLU A 232 31.12 -28.39 25.29
N LEU A 233 31.98 -28.41 24.25
CA LEU A 233 33.04 -29.41 24.14
C LEU A 233 34.02 -29.30 25.32
N VAL A 234 34.39 -28.07 25.69
CA VAL A 234 35.26 -27.80 26.83
C VAL A 234 34.61 -28.15 28.16
N ALA A 235 33.36 -27.78 28.34
CA ALA A 235 32.62 -28.08 29.58
C ALA A 235 32.40 -29.59 29.79
N SER A 236 32.39 -30.38 28.74
CA SER A 236 32.19 -31.85 28.76
C SER A 236 33.46 -32.67 28.73
N THR A 237 34.66 -32.04 28.64
CA THR A 237 35.92 -32.74 28.51
C THR A 237 36.83 -32.37 29.68
N GLU A 238 37.27 -33.34 30.51
CA GLU A 238 38.25 -33.10 31.56
C GLU A 238 39.63 -32.75 30.96
N PRO A 239 40.38 -31.82 31.54
CA PRO A 239 41.70 -31.46 31.07
C PRO A 239 42.62 -32.69 31.00
N GLY A 240 43.23 -32.96 29.84
CA GLY A 240 44.15 -34.09 29.68
C GLY A 240 43.53 -35.37 29.08
N HIS A 241 42.21 -35.49 28.98
CA HIS A 241 41.54 -36.64 28.37
C HIS A 241 41.31 -36.46 26.83
N PRO A 242 41.30 -37.56 26.01
CA PRO A 242 41.07 -37.47 24.59
C PRO A 242 39.72 -36.79 24.31
N ILE A 243 39.72 -35.86 23.33
CA ILE A 243 38.47 -35.26 22.84
C ILE A 243 37.79 -36.32 21.97
N GLU A 244 36.72 -36.92 22.45
CA GLU A 244 35.91 -37.79 21.61
C GLU A 244 35.07 -36.94 20.61
N ALA A 245 35.10 -37.32 19.34
CA ALA A 245 34.31 -36.67 18.28
C ALA A 245 32.81 -37.01 18.44
N ARG A 246 32.18 -36.51 19.52
CA ARG A 246 30.71 -36.61 19.71
C ARG A 246 30.04 -35.43 19.06
N SER A 247 28.93 -35.68 18.38
CA SER A 247 28.09 -34.58 17.90
C SER A 247 27.57 -33.77 19.07
N VAL A 248 27.31 -32.46 18.89
CA VAL A 248 26.73 -31.57 19.91
C VAL A 248 25.48 -32.19 20.51
N ARG A 249 24.66 -32.84 19.68
CA ARG A 249 23.46 -33.57 20.10
C ARG A 249 23.77 -34.67 21.10
N ALA A 250 24.84 -35.44 20.87
CA ALA A 250 25.25 -36.48 21.79
C ALA A 250 25.76 -35.95 23.15
N ILE A 251 26.39 -34.76 23.16
CA ILE A 251 26.82 -34.10 24.40
C ILE A 251 25.60 -33.60 25.18
N MET A 252 24.59 -33.01 24.49
CA MET A 252 23.37 -32.56 25.13
C MET A 252 22.54 -33.75 25.65
N GLU A 253 22.46 -34.85 24.90
CA GLU A 253 21.80 -36.09 25.34
C GLU A 253 22.51 -36.71 26.57
N LEU A 254 23.82 -36.60 26.70
CA LEU A 254 24.54 -37.10 27.87
C LEU A 254 24.19 -36.29 29.15
N ARG A 255 24.16 -34.94 29.03
CA ARG A 255 23.79 -34.06 30.16
C ARG A 255 22.36 -34.32 30.63
N THR A 256 21.40 -34.56 29.72
CA THR A 256 20.03 -34.88 30.12
C THR A 256 19.91 -36.29 30.71
N ARG A 257 20.75 -37.25 30.34
CA ARG A 257 20.76 -38.61 30.89
C ARG A 257 21.41 -38.75 32.27
N GLU A 258 22.24 -37.82 32.69
CA GLU A 258 22.87 -37.78 34.02
C GLU A 258 21.90 -37.33 35.12
N LEU A 259 20.73 -36.79 34.75
CA LEU A 259 19.68 -36.38 35.65
C LEU A 259 18.83 -37.59 36.12
N ASP A 260 18.17 -37.47 37.28
CA ASP A 260 17.26 -38.46 37.81
C ASP A 260 16.12 -38.76 36.82
N PRO A 261 15.60 -40.02 36.72
CA PRO A 261 14.47 -40.33 35.84
C PRO A 261 13.26 -39.44 36.00
N ASP A 262 12.94 -39.00 37.23
CA ASP A 262 11.84 -38.09 37.50
C ASP A 262 12.15 -36.66 36.98
N GLU A 263 13.36 -36.19 37.13
CA GLU A 263 13.84 -34.94 36.55
C GLU A 263 13.82 -34.98 35.02
N GLN A 264 14.25 -36.09 34.39
CA GLN A 264 14.19 -36.32 32.95
C GLN A 264 12.72 -36.25 32.45
N HIS A 265 11.78 -36.84 33.21
CA HIS A 265 10.35 -36.78 32.87
C HIS A 265 9.82 -35.36 32.90
N ILE A 266 10.14 -34.58 33.94
CA ILE A 266 9.79 -33.16 34.05
C ILE A 266 10.40 -32.34 32.90
N LEU A 267 11.66 -32.57 32.52
CA LEU A 267 12.29 -31.89 31.38
C LEU A 267 11.61 -32.19 30.05
N ARG A 268 11.15 -33.42 29.82
CA ARG A 268 10.35 -33.79 28.64
C ARG A 268 9.04 -33.02 28.60
N VAL A 269 8.39 -32.81 29.76
CA VAL A 269 7.17 -32.00 29.87
C VAL A 269 7.47 -30.52 29.60
N VAL A 270 8.56 -30.01 30.15
CA VAL A 270 9.01 -28.62 29.85
C VAL A 270 9.29 -28.46 28.35
N ALA A 271 9.95 -29.43 27.70
CA ALA A 271 10.21 -29.40 26.25
C ALA A 271 8.93 -29.39 25.41
N ILE A 272 7.90 -30.13 25.83
CA ILE A 272 6.60 -30.18 25.13
C ILE A 272 5.79 -28.90 25.35
N LEU A 273 5.78 -28.35 26.58
CA LEU A 273 4.98 -27.15 26.92
C LEU A 273 5.61 -25.85 26.45
N GLY A 274 6.93 -25.84 26.15
CA GLY A 274 7.66 -24.67 25.69
C GLY A 274 7.46 -23.48 26.63
N ALA A 275 7.07 -22.33 26.09
CA ALA A 275 6.93 -21.09 26.87
C ALA A 275 5.70 -21.07 27.81
N LEU A 276 4.80 -22.04 27.76
CA LEU A 276 3.71 -22.22 28.70
C LEU A 276 4.12 -23.06 29.94
N ALA A 277 5.37 -23.46 30.04
CA ALA A 277 5.88 -24.33 31.08
C ALA A 277 5.98 -23.62 32.45
N HIS A 278 4.87 -23.45 33.13
CA HIS A 278 4.80 -22.98 34.53
C HIS A 278 4.45 -24.15 35.47
N VAL A 279 4.86 -24.06 36.72
CA VAL A 279 4.75 -25.17 37.70
C VAL A 279 3.39 -25.87 37.70
N PRO A 280 2.24 -25.16 37.78
CA PRO A 280 0.94 -25.81 37.79
C PRO A 280 0.63 -26.64 36.55
N LEU A 281 1.03 -26.17 35.35
CA LEU A 281 0.79 -26.89 34.11
C LEU A 281 1.78 -28.06 33.96
N ILE A 282 3.05 -27.85 34.33
CA ILE A 282 4.05 -28.92 34.37
C ILE A 282 3.60 -30.06 35.29
N ALA A 283 3.20 -29.77 36.51
CA ALA A 283 2.71 -30.75 37.48
C ALA A 283 1.50 -31.55 36.95
N SER A 284 0.54 -30.83 36.33
CA SER A 284 -0.65 -31.44 35.71
C SER A 284 -0.28 -32.36 34.54
N VAL A 285 0.64 -31.98 33.65
CA VAL A 285 1.04 -32.76 32.50
C VAL A 285 1.97 -33.93 32.88
N ALA A 286 2.86 -33.70 33.85
CA ALA A 286 3.74 -34.73 34.38
C ALA A 286 2.99 -35.76 35.23
N ASP A 287 1.80 -35.44 35.74
CA ASP A 287 1.05 -36.22 36.69
C ASP A 287 1.78 -36.42 38.03
N VAL A 288 2.34 -35.33 38.54
CA VAL A 288 3.08 -35.28 39.83
C VAL A 288 2.57 -34.16 40.75
N GLY A 289 2.98 -34.24 42.04
CA GLY A 289 2.68 -33.17 43.00
C GLY A 289 3.34 -31.83 42.62
N HIS A 290 2.75 -30.69 43.02
CA HIS A 290 3.33 -29.35 42.77
C HIS A 290 4.73 -29.22 43.35
N ASP A 291 4.91 -29.70 44.62
CA ASP A 291 6.17 -29.59 45.34
C ASP A 291 7.28 -30.46 44.67
N ASP A 292 6.90 -31.64 44.18
CA ASP A 292 7.81 -32.56 43.47
C ASP A 292 8.24 -31.95 42.13
N ALA A 293 7.30 -31.35 41.39
CA ALA A 293 7.60 -30.66 40.14
C ALA A 293 8.55 -29.46 40.37
N GLU A 294 8.28 -28.66 41.40
CA GLU A 294 9.13 -27.52 41.73
C GLU A 294 10.53 -27.93 42.16
N ALA A 295 10.67 -28.99 42.97
CA ALA A 295 11.95 -29.54 43.41
C ALA A 295 12.79 -30.01 42.21
N ALA A 296 12.19 -30.77 41.27
CA ALA A 296 12.86 -31.23 40.05
C ALA A 296 13.29 -30.07 39.13
N LEU A 297 12.42 -29.04 39.01
CA LEU A 297 12.75 -27.82 38.23
C LEU A 297 13.90 -27.02 38.83
N LEU A 298 13.94 -26.86 40.15
CA LEU A 298 15.03 -26.17 40.83
C LEU A 298 16.36 -26.92 40.70
N SER A 299 16.35 -28.25 40.71
CA SER A 299 17.51 -29.09 40.46
C SER A 299 18.01 -28.88 39.03
N ALA A 300 17.10 -28.94 38.04
CA ALA A 300 17.44 -28.73 36.64
C ALA A 300 17.93 -27.30 36.32
N VAL A 301 17.49 -26.30 37.08
CA VAL A 301 18.02 -24.92 37.05
C VAL A 301 19.45 -24.89 37.61
N ALA A 302 19.70 -25.60 38.72
CA ALA A 302 21.05 -25.64 39.34
C ALA A 302 22.08 -26.28 38.39
N THR A 303 21.67 -27.25 37.57
CA THR A 303 22.55 -27.88 36.55
C THR A 303 22.70 -27.05 35.27
N GLY A 304 21.92 -25.94 35.13
CA GLY A 304 22.00 -25.05 33.98
C GLY A 304 21.33 -25.61 32.72
N VAL A 305 20.52 -26.68 32.81
CA VAL A 305 19.80 -27.26 31.69
C VAL A 305 18.56 -26.40 31.33
N ILE A 306 17.86 -25.93 32.34
CA ILE A 306 16.75 -25.00 32.18
C ILE A 306 16.97 -23.72 32.99
N ARG A 307 16.20 -22.69 32.68
CA ARG A 307 16.18 -21.42 33.40
C ARG A 307 14.76 -20.98 33.68
N ARG A 308 14.57 -20.26 34.75
CA ARG A 308 13.30 -19.58 35.07
C ARG A 308 13.38 -18.16 34.51
N ASN A 309 12.40 -17.78 33.67
CA ASN A 309 12.32 -16.40 33.16
C ASN A 309 11.56 -15.48 34.15
N ASP A 310 11.51 -14.17 33.81
CA ASP A 310 10.88 -13.16 34.68
C ASP A 310 9.35 -13.36 34.82
N THR A 311 8.70 -14.05 33.87
CA THR A 311 7.27 -14.41 33.90
C THR A 311 6.98 -15.63 34.76
N GLY A 312 8.02 -16.25 35.33
CA GLY A 312 7.88 -17.44 36.16
C GLY A 312 7.75 -18.76 35.42
N THR A 313 7.91 -18.76 34.09
CA THR A 313 7.95 -19.98 33.27
C THR A 313 9.38 -20.52 33.13
N TYR A 314 9.49 -21.81 32.86
CA TYR A 314 10.75 -22.51 32.71
C TYR A 314 11.03 -22.77 31.21
N VAL A 315 12.22 -22.42 30.76
CA VAL A 315 12.67 -22.61 29.38
C VAL A 315 14.05 -23.26 29.36
N PHE A 316 14.34 -24.01 28.32
CA PHE A 316 15.69 -24.57 28.15
C PHE A 316 16.73 -23.46 27.93
N ALA A 317 17.95 -23.69 28.43
CA ALA A 317 19.05 -22.75 28.21
C ALA A 317 19.41 -22.63 26.73
N HIS A 318 19.21 -23.72 25.95
CA HIS A 318 19.39 -23.79 24.51
C HIS A 318 18.35 -24.71 23.86
N ASP A 319 17.84 -24.37 22.67
CA ASP A 319 16.85 -25.14 21.93
C ASP A 319 17.28 -26.60 21.70
N LEU A 320 18.58 -26.82 21.44
CA LEU A 320 19.16 -28.17 21.27
C LEU A 320 19.01 -29.06 22.51
N MET A 321 18.87 -28.48 23.71
CA MET A 321 18.65 -29.25 24.94
C MET A 321 17.20 -29.75 25.03
N ALA A 322 16.22 -29.00 24.51
CA ALA A 322 14.86 -29.43 24.39
C ALA A 322 14.73 -30.62 23.42
N GLU A 323 15.39 -30.53 22.26
CA GLU A 323 15.47 -31.65 21.31
C GLU A 323 16.13 -32.89 21.93
N ALA A 324 17.21 -32.68 22.68
CA ALA A 324 17.94 -33.77 23.36
C ALA A 324 17.06 -34.44 24.46
N ALA A 325 16.28 -33.67 25.21
CA ALA A 325 15.37 -34.21 26.23
C ALA A 325 14.29 -35.12 25.61
N LEU A 326 13.83 -34.79 24.39
CA LEU A 326 12.82 -35.56 23.64
C LEU A 326 13.42 -36.71 22.83
N ALA A 327 14.74 -36.72 22.54
CA ALA A 327 15.37 -37.73 21.70
C ALA A 327 15.31 -39.18 22.28
N GLY A 328 15.21 -39.28 23.61
CA GLY A 328 15.04 -40.56 24.30
C GLY A 328 13.59 -41.04 24.49
N CYS A 329 12.63 -40.23 24.04
CA CYS A 329 11.20 -40.50 24.22
C CYS A 329 10.66 -41.39 23.12
N SER A 330 10.03 -42.53 23.45
CA SER A 330 9.36 -43.38 22.46
C SER A 330 8.17 -42.66 21.82
N PRO A 331 7.77 -42.94 20.57
CA PRO A 331 6.57 -42.35 19.95
C PRO A 331 5.30 -42.49 20.82
N THR A 332 5.13 -43.62 21.50
CA THR A 332 3.99 -43.87 22.40
C THR A 332 4.04 -42.94 23.63
N GLU A 333 5.20 -42.82 24.25
CA GLU A 333 5.41 -41.91 25.40
C GLU A 333 5.21 -40.46 25.00
N ARG A 334 5.76 -40.07 23.85
CA ARG A 334 5.55 -38.71 23.29
C ARG A 334 4.08 -38.42 23.02
N ALA A 335 3.34 -39.35 22.42
CA ALA A 335 1.91 -39.22 22.22
C ALA A 335 1.12 -39.08 23.54
N SER A 336 1.50 -39.82 24.58
CA SER A 336 0.87 -39.75 25.90
C SER A 336 1.12 -38.36 26.55
N LEU A 337 2.33 -37.81 26.41
CA LEU A 337 2.65 -36.46 26.92
C LEU A 337 1.84 -35.37 26.21
N HIS A 338 1.75 -35.41 24.87
CA HIS A 338 0.91 -34.48 24.11
C HIS A 338 -0.57 -34.62 24.47
N GLU A 339 -1.08 -35.82 24.70
CA GLU A 339 -2.49 -36.04 25.11
C GLU A 339 -2.77 -35.42 26.49
N ARG A 340 -1.87 -35.56 27.45
CA ARG A 340 -1.99 -34.92 28.77
C ARG A 340 -1.87 -33.39 28.68
N ALA A 341 -0.98 -32.89 27.84
CA ALA A 341 -0.85 -31.46 27.57
C ALA A 341 -2.15 -30.88 27.00
N VAL A 342 -2.73 -31.53 25.98
CA VAL A 342 -4.04 -31.12 25.42
C VAL A 342 -5.11 -31.08 26.47
N ARG A 343 -5.25 -32.14 27.29
CA ARG A 343 -6.29 -32.21 28.35
C ARG A 343 -6.16 -31.07 29.34
N SER A 344 -4.95 -30.75 29.75
CA SER A 344 -4.67 -29.65 30.67
C SER A 344 -4.86 -28.26 30.04
N LEU A 345 -4.51 -28.08 28.78
CA LEU A 345 -4.63 -26.82 28.04
C LEU A 345 -6.06 -26.49 27.64
N LEU A 346 -6.89 -27.48 27.28
CA LEU A 346 -8.30 -27.26 26.90
C LEU A 346 -9.15 -26.72 28.06
N VAL A 347 -8.72 -26.89 29.30
CA VAL A 347 -9.38 -26.25 30.46
C VAL A 347 -9.19 -24.73 30.38
N GLY A 348 -10.25 -24.00 30.00
CA GLY A 348 -10.23 -22.55 29.83
C GLY A 348 -9.68 -22.06 28.46
N ALA A 349 -9.49 -22.94 27.49
CA ALA A 349 -9.00 -22.56 26.14
C ALA A 349 -9.98 -21.65 25.39
N ASN A 350 -11.30 -21.77 25.62
CA ASN A 350 -12.32 -20.97 24.91
C ASN A 350 -12.20 -19.44 25.12
N ALA A 351 -11.46 -19.01 26.14
CA ALA A 351 -11.24 -17.58 26.42
C ALA A 351 -9.75 -17.18 26.39
N ASN A 352 -8.87 -18.10 25.97
CA ASN A 352 -7.42 -17.88 25.97
C ASN A 352 -6.79 -18.43 24.70
N VAL A 353 -6.41 -17.53 23.82
CA VAL A 353 -5.83 -17.84 22.50
C VAL A 353 -4.52 -18.64 22.63
N ASP A 354 -3.69 -18.37 23.64
CA ASP A 354 -2.39 -19.06 23.81
C ASP A 354 -2.60 -20.52 24.16
N ARG A 355 -3.57 -20.80 25.05
CA ARG A 355 -3.94 -22.16 25.43
C ARG A 355 -4.62 -22.91 24.28
N ALA A 356 -5.48 -22.24 23.51
CA ALA A 356 -6.15 -22.81 22.35
C ALA A 356 -5.15 -23.16 21.24
N SER A 357 -4.24 -22.25 20.93
CA SER A 357 -3.19 -22.43 19.92
C SER A 357 -2.22 -23.57 20.28
N ALA A 358 -1.79 -23.62 21.55
CA ALA A 358 -0.94 -24.69 22.03
C ALA A 358 -1.68 -26.05 22.01
N ALA A 359 -2.96 -26.10 22.43
CA ALA A 359 -3.76 -27.32 22.35
C ALA A 359 -3.94 -27.80 20.91
N ALA A 360 -4.16 -26.89 19.96
CA ALA A 360 -4.26 -27.21 18.54
C ALA A 360 -2.94 -27.82 18.01
N HIS A 361 -1.80 -27.19 18.33
CA HIS A 361 -0.48 -27.70 17.95
C HIS A 361 -0.21 -29.11 18.51
N HIS A 362 -0.56 -29.36 19.78
CA HIS A 362 -0.43 -30.67 20.36
C HIS A 362 -1.36 -31.69 19.73
N HIS A 363 -2.58 -31.32 19.36
CA HIS A 363 -3.49 -32.20 18.62
C HIS A 363 -2.96 -32.50 17.20
N LEU A 364 -2.40 -31.52 16.49
CA LEU A 364 -1.74 -31.78 15.20
C LEU A 364 -0.59 -32.77 15.33
N THR A 365 0.23 -32.62 16.37
CA THR A 365 1.31 -33.56 16.66
C THR A 365 0.79 -34.97 16.97
N LEU A 366 -0.28 -35.09 17.75
CA LEU A 366 -0.95 -36.36 18.03
C LEU A 366 -1.50 -37.01 16.75
N ALA A 367 -2.13 -36.22 15.88
CA ALA A 367 -2.67 -36.67 14.61
C ALA A 367 -1.53 -37.23 13.70
N ARG A 368 -0.37 -36.58 13.68
CA ARG A 368 0.81 -37.09 12.96
C ARG A 368 1.38 -38.37 13.56
N LEU A 369 1.41 -38.52 14.87
CA LEU A 369 1.97 -39.66 15.58
C LEU A 369 1.06 -40.91 15.49
N ARG A 370 -0.26 -40.70 15.54
CA ARG A 370 -1.26 -41.78 15.58
C ARG A 370 -1.85 -42.14 14.20
N SER A 371 -2.01 -41.15 13.35
CA SER A 371 -2.61 -41.22 12.01
C SER A 371 -4.00 -41.88 11.99
N ASP A 372 -4.76 -41.78 13.07
CA ASP A 372 -6.14 -42.29 13.17
C ASP A 372 -7.19 -41.18 13.01
N VAL A 373 -8.39 -41.57 12.56
CA VAL A 373 -9.49 -40.65 12.26
C VAL A 373 -9.87 -39.77 13.47
N ALA A 374 -9.87 -40.36 14.68
CA ALA A 374 -10.29 -39.65 15.90
C ALA A 374 -9.29 -38.53 16.24
N SER A 375 -7.98 -38.78 16.17
CA SER A 375 -6.93 -37.81 16.43
C SER A 375 -6.93 -36.68 15.38
N ILE A 376 -7.17 -37.01 14.11
CA ILE A 376 -7.25 -36.02 13.01
C ILE A 376 -8.48 -35.11 13.19
N SER A 377 -9.65 -35.68 13.47
CA SER A 377 -10.87 -34.88 13.73
C SER A 377 -10.78 -34.02 14.99
N ALA A 378 -10.08 -34.50 16.02
CA ALA A 378 -9.81 -33.71 17.22
C ALA A 378 -8.87 -32.54 16.90
N ALA A 379 -7.86 -32.77 16.06
CA ALA A 379 -6.98 -31.69 15.57
C ALA A 379 -7.78 -30.64 14.79
N GLY A 380 -8.66 -31.04 13.87
CA GLY A 380 -9.55 -30.14 13.13
C GLY A 380 -10.37 -29.23 14.07
N SER A 381 -11.01 -29.83 15.07
CA SER A 381 -11.83 -29.06 16.02
C SER A 381 -11.03 -28.07 16.85
N SER A 382 -9.84 -28.48 17.31
CA SER A 382 -8.96 -27.57 18.07
C SER A 382 -8.35 -26.45 17.20
N CYS A 383 -7.97 -26.78 15.96
CA CYS A 383 -7.45 -25.79 15.02
C CYS A 383 -8.52 -24.75 14.68
N ARG A 384 -9.78 -25.16 14.52
CA ARG A 384 -10.87 -24.22 14.28
C ARG A 384 -11.08 -23.28 15.48
N LEU A 385 -11.17 -23.83 16.71
CA LEU A 385 -11.28 -23.00 17.91
C LEU A 385 -10.13 -21.99 18.04
N ALA A 386 -8.91 -22.46 17.82
CA ALA A 386 -7.75 -21.59 17.89
C ALA A 386 -7.75 -20.53 16.78
N ALA A 387 -8.14 -20.92 15.55
CA ALA A 387 -8.23 -20.01 14.42
C ALA A 387 -9.29 -18.91 14.63
N ASP A 388 -10.46 -19.26 15.18
CA ASP A 388 -11.51 -18.27 15.52
C ASP A 388 -10.96 -17.22 16.51
N LEU A 389 -10.28 -17.66 17.57
CA LEU A 389 -9.66 -16.78 18.54
C LEU A 389 -8.47 -15.98 17.98
N LEU A 390 -7.71 -16.56 17.03
CA LEU A 390 -6.63 -15.86 16.32
C LEU A 390 -7.18 -14.75 15.41
N VAL A 391 -8.27 -15.02 14.70
CA VAL A 391 -8.98 -14.04 13.88
C VAL A 391 -9.48 -12.88 14.73
N GLU A 392 -10.07 -13.15 15.91
CA GLU A 392 -10.46 -12.11 16.88
C GLU A 392 -9.27 -11.26 17.39
N ARG A 393 -8.04 -11.75 17.23
CA ARG A 393 -6.79 -11.08 17.59
C ARG A 393 -6.01 -10.58 16.37
N PHE A 394 -6.61 -10.59 15.18
CA PHE A 394 -6.02 -10.13 13.90
C PHE A 394 -4.76 -10.88 13.47
N ALA A 395 -4.56 -12.08 13.99
CA ALA A 395 -3.46 -12.97 13.63
C ALA A 395 -3.87 -13.88 12.46
N TYR A 396 -4.26 -13.28 11.33
CA TYR A 396 -4.86 -13.97 10.18
C TYR A 396 -3.94 -15.00 9.55
N GLU A 397 -2.67 -14.68 9.37
CA GLU A 397 -1.68 -15.59 8.78
C GLU A 397 -1.46 -16.82 9.66
N ALA A 398 -1.52 -16.64 10.98
CA ALA A 398 -1.41 -17.75 11.93
C ALA A 398 -2.67 -18.63 11.89
N ALA A 399 -3.86 -18.03 11.79
CA ALA A 399 -5.13 -18.74 11.66
C ALA A 399 -5.18 -19.55 10.35
N ALA A 400 -4.82 -18.92 9.21
CA ALA A 400 -4.78 -19.57 7.92
C ALA A 400 -3.83 -20.76 7.91
N ARG A 401 -2.61 -20.59 8.41
CA ARG A 401 -1.59 -21.63 8.50
C ARG A 401 -2.06 -22.81 9.35
N LEU A 402 -2.62 -22.54 10.52
CA LEU A 402 -3.07 -23.57 11.46
C LEU A 402 -4.19 -24.43 10.85
N LEU A 403 -5.15 -23.80 10.20
CA LEU A 403 -6.24 -24.51 9.52
C LEU A 403 -5.74 -25.28 8.29
N ALA A 404 -4.87 -24.70 7.47
CA ALA A 404 -4.30 -25.34 6.29
C ALA A 404 -3.52 -26.60 6.68
N GLU A 405 -2.70 -26.55 7.72
CA GLU A 405 -1.94 -27.68 8.25
C GLU A 405 -2.86 -28.82 8.72
N SER A 406 -3.99 -28.48 9.35
CA SER A 406 -4.99 -29.47 9.73
C SER A 406 -5.70 -30.09 8.52
N ILE A 407 -6.02 -29.28 7.49
CA ILE A 407 -6.67 -29.74 6.26
C ILE A 407 -5.73 -30.70 5.51
N GLU A 408 -4.44 -30.42 5.43
CA GLU A 408 -3.45 -31.32 4.83
C GLU A 408 -3.43 -32.69 5.51
N LEU A 409 -3.55 -32.74 6.84
CA LEU A 409 -3.65 -34.03 7.56
C LEU A 409 -4.94 -34.81 7.23
N HIS A 410 -6.07 -34.11 7.10
CA HIS A 410 -7.33 -34.68 6.67
C HIS A 410 -7.20 -35.27 5.26
N ASP A 411 -6.63 -34.54 4.33
CA ASP A 411 -6.42 -34.94 2.93
C ASP A 411 -5.53 -36.20 2.83
N HIS A 412 -4.37 -36.19 3.51
CA HIS A 412 -3.44 -37.33 3.51
C HIS A 412 -4.05 -38.60 4.08
N ALA A 413 -4.95 -38.49 5.03
CA ALA A 413 -5.60 -39.62 5.69
C ALA A 413 -6.94 -39.99 5.03
N GLY A 414 -7.42 -39.25 4.04
CA GLY A 414 -8.74 -39.46 3.45
C GLY A 414 -9.90 -39.22 4.39
N VAL A 415 -9.70 -38.36 5.42
CA VAL A 415 -10.73 -37.95 6.36
C VAL A 415 -11.48 -36.74 5.81
N PRO A 416 -12.84 -36.74 5.81
CA PRO A 416 -13.57 -35.55 5.33
C PRO A 416 -13.17 -34.26 6.06
N VAL A 417 -12.98 -33.20 5.29
CA VAL A 417 -12.68 -31.87 5.81
C VAL A 417 -13.97 -31.14 6.14
N ASP A 418 -14.04 -30.50 7.32
CA ASP A 418 -15.15 -29.61 7.66
C ASP A 418 -15.16 -28.39 6.71
N PRO A 419 -16.27 -28.13 5.97
CA PRO A 419 -16.36 -26.97 5.09
C PRO A 419 -16.08 -25.63 5.76
N ASP A 420 -16.37 -25.48 7.06
CA ASP A 420 -16.05 -24.26 7.82
C ASP A 420 -14.54 -24.03 7.96
N MET A 421 -13.73 -25.09 7.98
CA MET A 421 -12.28 -24.95 7.98
C MET A 421 -11.78 -24.38 6.64
N LEU A 422 -12.35 -24.83 5.52
CA LEU A 422 -12.00 -24.33 4.19
C LEU A 422 -12.38 -22.85 4.04
N LEU A 423 -13.58 -22.47 4.48
CA LEU A 423 -14.02 -21.08 4.53
C LEU A 423 -13.16 -20.25 5.50
N GLY A 424 -12.75 -20.84 6.61
CA GLY A 424 -11.87 -20.22 7.60
C GLY A 424 -10.52 -19.84 7.02
N VAL A 425 -9.85 -20.76 6.31
CA VAL A 425 -8.58 -20.45 5.62
C VAL A 425 -8.78 -19.36 4.58
N ALA A 426 -9.81 -19.50 3.72
CA ALA A 426 -10.08 -18.56 2.65
C ALA A 426 -10.28 -17.12 3.18
N ARG A 427 -11.05 -16.96 4.26
CA ARG A 427 -11.30 -15.68 4.89
C ARG A 427 -10.06 -15.12 5.59
N ALA A 428 -9.30 -15.97 6.27
CA ALA A 428 -8.07 -15.56 6.92
C ALA A 428 -7.01 -15.10 5.92
N GLU A 429 -6.84 -15.80 4.80
CA GLU A 429 -5.97 -15.39 3.69
C GLU A 429 -6.42 -14.05 3.07
N LEU A 430 -7.72 -13.89 2.85
CA LEU A 430 -8.29 -12.65 2.32
C LEU A 430 -8.05 -11.48 3.28
N ALA A 431 -8.31 -11.68 4.58
CA ALA A 431 -8.09 -10.68 5.62
C ALA A 431 -6.60 -10.35 5.82
N ALA A 432 -5.70 -11.31 5.56
CA ALA A 432 -4.26 -11.08 5.51
C ALA A 432 -3.80 -10.29 4.25
N GLY A 433 -4.72 -9.96 3.32
CA GLY A 433 -4.43 -9.29 2.06
C GLY A 433 -3.91 -10.21 0.95
N ASN A 434 -3.92 -11.54 1.15
CA ASN A 434 -3.48 -12.53 0.18
C ASN A 434 -4.64 -13.01 -0.69
N LEU A 435 -5.14 -12.15 -1.57
CA LEU A 435 -6.25 -12.48 -2.48
C LEU A 435 -5.95 -13.71 -3.35
N ARG A 436 -4.72 -13.81 -3.84
CA ARG A 436 -4.27 -14.94 -4.66
C ARG A 436 -4.32 -16.27 -3.91
N GLY A 437 -3.92 -16.28 -2.64
CA GLY A 437 -3.98 -17.45 -1.77
C GLY A 437 -5.41 -17.82 -1.37
N ALA A 438 -6.30 -16.83 -1.19
CA ALA A 438 -7.67 -17.03 -0.77
C ALA A 438 -8.55 -17.74 -1.83
N ARG A 439 -8.39 -17.40 -3.11
CA ARG A 439 -9.24 -17.92 -4.22
C ARG A 439 -9.33 -19.45 -4.32
N PRO A 440 -8.21 -20.21 -4.32
CA PRO A 440 -8.28 -21.67 -4.36
C PRO A 440 -9.06 -22.26 -3.19
N TRP A 441 -8.95 -21.65 -2.00
CA TRP A 441 -9.66 -22.11 -0.82
C TRP A 441 -11.17 -21.83 -0.91
N PHE A 442 -11.60 -20.70 -1.45
CA PHE A 442 -13.01 -20.43 -1.70
C PHE A 442 -13.61 -21.39 -2.74
N TRP A 443 -12.89 -21.69 -3.83
CA TRP A 443 -13.33 -22.71 -4.79
C TRP A 443 -13.50 -24.07 -4.14
N ARG A 444 -12.51 -24.48 -3.38
CA ARG A 444 -12.55 -25.74 -2.63
C ARG A 444 -13.69 -25.77 -1.60
N ALA A 445 -13.92 -24.65 -0.91
CA ALA A 445 -15.06 -24.52 0.01
C ALA A 445 -16.41 -24.66 -0.74
N ALA A 446 -16.54 -24.07 -1.94
CA ALA A 446 -17.73 -24.19 -2.76
C ALA A 446 -17.99 -25.64 -3.24
N GLU A 447 -16.93 -26.39 -3.57
CA GLU A 447 -17.01 -27.80 -3.96
C GLU A 447 -17.45 -28.73 -2.80
N HIS A 448 -17.07 -28.38 -1.56
CA HIS A 448 -17.36 -29.15 -0.37
C HIS A 448 -18.53 -28.60 0.45
N ALA A 449 -19.18 -27.52 -0.01
CA ALA A 449 -20.30 -26.92 0.70
C ALA A 449 -21.48 -27.88 0.82
N ASP A 450 -21.90 -28.14 2.04
CA ASP A 450 -22.99 -29.05 2.40
C ASP A 450 -24.30 -28.34 2.71
N THR A 451 -24.24 -26.98 2.80
CA THR A 451 -25.40 -26.11 3.00
C THR A 451 -25.44 -24.97 1.99
N PRO A 452 -26.65 -24.46 1.62
CA PRO A 452 -26.76 -23.28 0.78
C PRO A 452 -26.05 -22.04 1.32
N ALA A 453 -26.03 -21.85 2.63
CA ALA A 453 -25.34 -20.72 3.26
C ALA A 453 -23.83 -20.79 3.08
N ARG A 454 -23.21 -21.97 3.23
CA ARG A 454 -21.77 -22.15 2.99
C ARG A 454 -21.41 -21.93 1.53
N LEU A 455 -22.25 -22.43 0.60
CA LEU A 455 -22.06 -22.19 -0.82
C LEU A 455 -22.14 -20.69 -1.15
N ALA A 456 -23.12 -20.00 -0.58
CA ALA A 456 -23.28 -18.54 -0.72
C ALA A 456 -22.07 -17.77 -0.19
N GLN A 457 -21.54 -18.14 0.96
CA GLN A 457 -20.37 -17.51 1.55
C GLN A 457 -19.11 -17.72 0.71
N ALA A 458 -18.92 -18.91 0.15
CA ALA A 458 -17.82 -19.21 -0.77
C ALA A 458 -17.93 -18.40 -2.06
N ALA A 459 -19.13 -18.30 -2.65
CA ALA A 459 -19.38 -17.52 -3.85
C ALA A 459 -19.13 -16.00 -3.63
N LEU A 460 -19.58 -15.46 -2.49
CA LEU A 460 -19.33 -14.05 -2.14
C LEU A 460 -17.84 -13.78 -1.94
N GLY A 461 -17.11 -14.67 -1.28
CA GLY A 461 -15.66 -14.54 -1.11
C GLY A 461 -14.89 -14.61 -2.42
N LEU A 462 -15.30 -15.46 -3.38
CA LEU A 462 -14.74 -15.49 -4.73
C LEU A 462 -15.00 -14.22 -5.52
N GLY A 463 -16.13 -13.55 -5.27
CA GLY A 463 -16.47 -12.28 -5.91
C GLY A 463 -15.51 -11.15 -5.60
N GLY A 464 -14.82 -11.21 -4.47
CA GLY A 464 -13.87 -10.18 -4.06
C GLY A 464 -14.54 -8.82 -3.81
N ILE A 465 -13.71 -7.77 -3.78
CA ILE A 465 -14.17 -6.38 -3.54
C ILE A 465 -14.53 -5.63 -4.83
N TRP A 466 -13.97 -6.05 -5.97
CA TRP A 466 -14.23 -5.45 -7.28
C TRP A 466 -15.27 -6.24 -8.08
N VAL A 467 -15.91 -5.58 -9.04
CA VAL A 467 -16.70 -6.25 -10.09
C VAL A 467 -15.73 -6.73 -11.18
N ASP A 468 -16.03 -7.89 -11.81
CA ASP A 468 -15.24 -8.50 -12.88
C ASP A 468 -13.79 -8.85 -12.47
N GLU A 469 -13.63 -9.46 -11.29
CA GLU A 469 -12.32 -9.98 -10.85
C GLU A 469 -11.90 -11.25 -11.62
N HIS A 470 -12.83 -11.92 -12.29
CA HIS A 470 -12.60 -13.11 -13.10
C HIS A 470 -12.52 -12.77 -14.59
N ARG A 471 -11.36 -12.26 -15.03
CA ARG A 471 -11.14 -11.75 -16.41
C ARG A 471 -11.19 -12.83 -17.49
N ASN A 472 -11.01 -14.09 -17.14
CA ASN A 472 -11.06 -15.21 -18.06
C ASN A 472 -12.53 -15.65 -18.24
N ALA A 473 -12.98 -15.77 -19.48
CA ALA A 473 -14.38 -16.13 -19.80
C ALA A 473 -14.83 -17.47 -19.18
N ILE A 474 -13.92 -18.45 -19.04
CA ILE A 474 -14.22 -19.74 -18.41
C ILE A 474 -14.39 -19.57 -16.90
N ASP A 475 -13.49 -18.85 -16.26
CA ASP A 475 -13.53 -18.61 -14.82
C ASP A 475 -14.75 -17.76 -14.46
N HIS A 476 -15.06 -16.72 -15.27
CA HIS A 476 -16.25 -15.90 -15.11
C HIS A 476 -17.54 -16.74 -15.25
N ALA A 477 -17.67 -17.56 -16.28
CA ALA A 477 -18.83 -18.44 -16.47
C ALA A 477 -19.01 -19.40 -15.30
N SER A 478 -17.91 -19.98 -14.79
CA SER A 478 -17.91 -20.87 -13.63
C SER A 478 -18.34 -20.14 -12.35
N PHE A 479 -17.86 -18.92 -12.17
CA PHE A 479 -18.23 -18.05 -11.04
C PHE A 479 -19.72 -17.66 -11.10
N MET A 480 -20.22 -17.26 -12.27
CA MET A 480 -21.65 -16.91 -12.46
C MET A 480 -22.57 -18.12 -12.20
N ALA A 481 -22.19 -19.31 -12.67
CA ALA A 481 -22.92 -20.53 -12.40
C ALA A 481 -22.91 -20.88 -10.90
N LEU A 482 -21.81 -20.59 -10.19
CA LEU A 482 -21.75 -20.78 -8.74
C LEU A 482 -22.70 -19.84 -8.00
N ILE A 483 -22.75 -18.55 -8.38
CA ILE A 483 -23.69 -17.58 -7.81
C ILE A 483 -25.14 -18.05 -8.02
N GLU A 484 -25.48 -18.48 -9.25
CA GLU A 484 -26.83 -18.94 -9.58
C GLU A 484 -27.23 -20.15 -8.73
N ARG A 485 -26.37 -21.16 -8.63
CA ARG A 485 -26.59 -22.31 -7.75
C ARG A 485 -26.76 -21.91 -6.28
N ALA A 486 -25.99 -20.93 -5.79
CA ALA A 486 -26.09 -20.46 -4.42
C ALA A 486 -27.44 -19.74 -4.17
N ILE A 487 -27.90 -18.92 -5.10
CA ILE A 487 -29.21 -18.24 -5.06
C ILE A 487 -30.33 -19.27 -5.07
N GLU A 488 -30.32 -20.23 -6.02
CA GLU A 488 -31.31 -21.31 -6.12
C GLU A 488 -31.36 -22.15 -4.85
N GLY A 489 -30.21 -22.47 -4.25
CA GLY A 489 -30.11 -23.22 -2.99
C GLY A 489 -30.74 -22.48 -1.81
N LEU A 490 -30.48 -21.17 -1.67
CA LEU A 490 -31.08 -20.33 -0.63
C LEU A 490 -32.61 -20.19 -0.86
N ASP A 491 -33.07 -19.99 -2.09
CA ASP A 491 -34.50 -19.91 -2.42
C ASP A 491 -35.22 -21.24 -2.13
N ALA A 492 -34.62 -22.38 -2.42
CA ALA A 492 -35.16 -23.70 -2.11
C ALA A 492 -35.21 -23.94 -0.59
N ALA A 493 -34.18 -23.55 0.16
CA ALA A 493 -34.15 -23.62 1.61
C ALA A 493 -35.23 -22.76 2.25
N ALA A 494 -35.44 -21.55 1.75
CA ALA A 494 -36.52 -20.64 2.20
C ALA A 494 -37.90 -21.22 1.92
N ALA A 495 -38.13 -21.85 0.76
CA ALA A 495 -39.41 -22.49 0.40
C ALA A 495 -39.69 -23.73 1.25
N ALA A 496 -38.66 -24.42 1.70
CA ALA A 496 -38.79 -25.63 2.53
C ALA A 496 -38.78 -25.37 4.04
N ASP A 497 -38.74 -24.10 4.48
CA ASP A 497 -38.53 -23.69 5.86
C ASP A 497 -37.28 -24.39 6.50
N GLY A 498 -36.25 -24.52 5.67
CA GLY A 498 -34.99 -25.19 6.02
C GLY A 498 -34.10 -24.35 6.95
N PRO A 499 -32.97 -24.90 7.39
CA PRO A 499 -32.06 -24.22 8.34
C PRO A 499 -31.52 -22.90 7.81
N ASP A 500 -31.44 -22.73 6.49
CA ASP A 500 -30.96 -21.48 5.84
C ASP A 500 -32.10 -20.54 5.40
N ALA A 501 -33.37 -20.81 5.73
CA ALA A 501 -34.52 -19.98 5.37
C ALA A 501 -34.41 -18.53 5.92
N GLY A 502 -33.65 -18.32 6.97
CA GLY A 502 -33.43 -17.02 7.62
C GLY A 502 -32.22 -16.23 7.11
N ARG A 503 -31.70 -16.48 5.90
CA ARG A 503 -30.50 -15.81 5.36
C ARG A 503 -30.80 -14.85 4.19
N PRO A 504 -31.73 -13.87 4.34
CA PRO A 504 -32.03 -12.88 3.33
C PRO A 504 -30.83 -11.96 3.04
N ASP A 505 -29.91 -11.81 3.99
CA ASP A 505 -28.63 -11.09 3.87
C ASP A 505 -27.76 -11.68 2.77
N LEU A 506 -27.47 -12.99 2.81
CA LEU A 506 -26.66 -13.65 1.79
C LEU A 506 -27.34 -13.63 0.41
N ARG A 507 -28.64 -13.86 0.40
CA ARG A 507 -29.44 -13.84 -0.83
C ARG A 507 -29.38 -12.48 -1.51
N ALA A 508 -29.54 -11.38 -0.76
CA ALA A 508 -29.49 -10.01 -1.28
C ALA A 508 -28.09 -9.65 -1.81
N ARG A 509 -27.04 -10.04 -1.09
CA ARG A 509 -25.65 -9.80 -1.52
C ARG A 509 -25.33 -10.51 -2.84
N LEU A 510 -25.71 -11.79 -2.97
CA LEU A 510 -25.51 -12.56 -4.20
C LEU A 510 -26.29 -11.96 -5.37
N GLU A 511 -27.53 -11.50 -5.15
CA GLU A 511 -28.35 -10.89 -6.21
C GLU A 511 -27.72 -9.59 -6.74
N VAL A 512 -27.23 -8.73 -5.84
CA VAL A 512 -26.54 -7.50 -6.26
C VAL A 512 -25.22 -7.82 -6.96
N ARG A 513 -24.46 -8.79 -6.47
CA ARG A 513 -23.22 -9.24 -7.12
C ARG A 513 -23.51 -9.74 -8.54
N GLN A 514 -24.48 -10.61 -8.72
CA GLN A 514 -24.89 -11.12 -10.03
C GLN A 514 -25.31 -9.99 -10.99
N ALA A 515 -26.14 -9.06 -10.51
CA ALA A 515 -26.58 -7.94 -11.32
C ALA A 515 -25.41 -7.00 -11.70
N ALA A 516 -24.48 -6.75 -10.78
CA ALA A 516 -23.32 -5.90 -11.02
C ALA A 516 -22.38 -6.50 -12.08
N GLU A 517 -22.08 -7.80 -11.99
CA GLU A 517 -21.28 -8.52 -12.99
C GLU A 517 -21.91 -8.42 -14.38
N ARG A 518 -23.21 -8.66 -14.50
CA ARG A 518 -23.94 -8.60 -15.77
C ARG A 518 -23.99 -7.18 -16.36
N VAL A 519 -24.17 -6.15 -15.52
CA VAL A 519 -24.17 -4.75 -15.97
C VAL A 519 -22.78 -4.31 -16.40
N TYR A 520 -21.74 -4.73 -15.69
CA TYR A 520 -20.36 -4.40 -16.04
C TYR A 520 -19.97 -4.97 -17.42
N LEU A 521 -20.45 -6.18 -17.74
CA LEU A 521 -20.26 -6.83 -19.06
C LEU A 521 -21.18 -6.28 -20.15
N GLY A 522 -22.04 -5.31 -19.84
CA GLY A 522 -23.00 -4.76 -20.80
C GLY A 522 -24.17 -5.69 -21.14
N LEU A 523 -24.39 -6.75 -20.37
CA LEU A 523 -25.47 -7.72 -20.57
C LEU A 523 -26.81 -7.25 -20.02
N ASP A 524 -26.80 -6.34 -19.03
CA ASP A 524 -27.98 -5.77 -18.40
C ASP A 524 -27.89 -4.24 -18.27
N ALA A 525 -29.01 -3.57 -18.04
CA ALA A 525 -29.06 -2.13 -17.81
C ALA A 525 -28.69 -1.76 -16.35
N PRO A 526 -28.06 -0.59 -16.08
CA PRO A 526 -27.75 -0.14 -14.73
C PRO A 526 -28.94 -0.12 -13.75
N ALA A 527 -30.17 0.00 -14.26
CA ALA A 527 -31.39 -0.07 -13.46
C ALA A 527 -31.57 -1.42 -12.76
N THR A 528 -31.00 -2.51 -13.30
CA THR A 528 -31.05 -3.85 -12.68
C THR A 528 -30.31 -3.87 -11.36
N VAL A 529 -29.10 -3.30 -11.30
CA VAL A 529 -28.33 -3.18 -10.03
C VAL A 529 -29.08 -2.30 -9.04
N ALA A 530 -29.60 -1.15 -9.48
CA ALA A 530 -30.34 -0.25 -8.61
C ALA A 530 -31.58 -0.93 -7.99
N ALA A 531 -32.32 -1.73 -8.77
CA ALA A 531 -33.44 -2.50 -8.25
C ALA A 531 -33.03 -3.59 -7.25
N ALA A 532 -31.90 -4.27 -7.48
CA ALA A 532 -31.36 -5.25 -6.55
C ALA A 532 -30.90 -4.59 -5.24
N VAL A 533 -30.25 -3.43 -5.32
CA VAL A 533 -29.83 -2.66 -4.13
C VAL A 533 -31.04 -2.19 -3.31
N GLU A 534 -32.14 -1.75 -3.94
CA GLU A 534 -33.36 -1.40 -3.19
C GLU A 534 -33.95 -2.60 -2.42
N ARG A 535 -33.86 -3.82 -2.98
CA ARG A 535 -34.26 -5.03 -2.25
C ARG A 535 -33.28 -5.36 -1.09
N ALA A 536 -31.98 -5.17 -1.31
CA ALA A 536 -30.97 -5.32 -0.26
C ALA A 536 -31.18 -4.31 0.87
N ARG A 537 -31.55 -3.07 0.55
CA ARG A 537 -31.88 -2.02 1.52
C ARG A 537 -33.04 -2.42 2.45
N ALA A 538 -33.99 -3.18 1.93
CA ALA A 538 -35.11 -3.69 2.70
C ALA A 538 -34.71 -4.75 3.77
N VAL A 539 -33.53 -5.35 3.68
CA VAL A 539 -32.97 -6.26 4.70
C VAL A 539 -32.67 -5.51 6.01
N GLY A 540 -32.32 -4.21 5.92
CA GLY A 540 -32.09 -3.36 7.09
C GLY A 540 -30.75 -3.60 7.79
N ASP A 541 -29.84 -4.36 7.17
CA ASP A 541 -28.49 -4.60 7.68
C ASP A 541 -27.51 -3.57 7.07
N PRO A 542 -26.83 -2.73 7.90
CA PRO A 542 -25.92 -1.71 7.42
C PRO A 542 -24.68 -2.29 6.74
N LEU A 543 -24.18 -3.46 7.16
CA LEU A 543 -23.04 -4.13 6.52
C LEU A 543 -23.41 -4.53 5.08
N VAL A 544 -24.54 -5.20 4.92
CA VAL A 544 -25.08 -5.58 3.60
C VAL A 544 -25.24 -4.34 2.72
N LEU A 545 -25.80 -3.26 3.29
CA LEU A 545 -26.00 -2.02 2.54
C LEU A 545 -24.69 -1.42 2.04
N ALA A 546 -23.68 -1.29 2.89
CA ALA A 546 -22.38 -0.73 2.51
C ALA A 546 -21.73 -1.53 1.38
N GLU A 547 -21.73 -2.86 1.48
CA GLU A 547 -21.15 -3.75 0.46
C GLU A 547 -21.86 -3.64 -0.89
N VAL A 548 -23.19 -3.71 -0.90
CA VAL A 548 -23.96 -3.68 -2.15
C VAL A 548 -23.92 -2.31 -2.84
N LEU A 549 -23.83 -1.21 -2.06
CA LEU A 549 -23.63 0.13 -2.60
C LEU A 549 -22.25 0.29 -3.25
N SER A 550 -21.20 -0.32 -2.67
CA SER A 550 -19.85 -0.34 -3.26
C SER A 550 -19.87 -1.02 -4.63
N LEU A 551 -20.54 -2.17 -4.76
CA LEU A 551 -20.69 -2.84 -6.05
C LEU A 551 -21.50 -2.00 -7.05
N GLN A 552 -22.56 -1.33 -6.61
CA GLN A 552 -23.34 -0.43 -7.46
C GLN A 552 -22.47 0.72 -8.00
N LEU A 553 -21.66 1.35 -7.15
CA LEU A 553 -20.79 2.46 -7.56
C LEU A 553 -19.76 2.03 -8.60
N HIS A 554 -19.24 0.81 -8.50
CA HIS A 554 -18.33 0.28 -9.51
C HIS A 554 -18.99 0.23 -10.90
N THR A 555 -20.28 -0.09 -10.98
CA THR A 555 -21.03 -0.08 -12.26
C THR A 555 -21.43 1.32 -12.75
N MET A 556 -21.14 2.38 -11.98
CA MET A 556 -21.59 3.75 -12.24
C MET A 556 -20.44 4.72 -12.55
N LEU A 557 -19.27 4.24 -12.98
CA LEU A 557 -18.07 5.07 -13.19
C LEU A 557 -18.17 5.95 -14.45
N GLY A 558 -19.04 5.63 -15.39
CA GLY A 558 -19.24 6.42 -16.61
C GLY A 558 -19.78 7.84 -16.34
N PRO A 559 -19.56 8.79 -17.28
CA PRO A 559 -19.91 10.19 -17.07
C PRO A 559 -21.42 10.44 -16.89
N ALA A 560 -22.30 9.61 -17.45
CA ALA A 560 -23.74 9.75 -17.31
C ALA A 560 -24.28 9.56 -15.88
N SER A 561 -23.51 8.91 -15.00
CA SER A 561 -23.94 8.56 -13.63
C SER A 561 -23.39 9.50 -12.54
N ALA A 562 -22.74 10.58 -12.90
CA ALA A 562 -21.96 11.42 -11.99
C ALA A 562 -22.76 12.01 -10.82
N GLU A 563 -23.99 12.49 -11.04
CA GLU A 563 -24.77 13.22 -10.03
C GLU A 563 -25.08 12.41 -8.76
N ARG A 564 -25.14 11.07 -8.87
CA ARG A 564 -25.50 10.19 -7.76
C ARG A 564 -24.32 9.61 -7.01
N ARG A 565 -23.12 9.64 -7.60
CA ARG A 565 -21.94 8.93 -7.05
C ARG A 565 -21.48 9.44 -5.70
N GLU A 566 -21.41 10.77 -5.50
CA GLU A 566 -20.94 11.34 -4.24
C GLU A 566 -21.89 11.00 -3.08
N ALA A 567 -23.20 11.13 -3.29
CA ALA A 567 -24.21 10.78 -2.28
C ALA A 567 -24.18 9.29 -1.89
N LEU A 568 -23.98 8.39 -2.86
CA LEU A 568 -23.84 6.95 -2.59
C LEU A 568 -22.53 6.62 -1.86
N ALA A 569 -21.45 7.31 -2.18
CA ALA A 569 -20.17 7.12 -1.48
C ALA A 569 -20.27 7.54 -0.01
N GLU A 570 -20.91 8.65 0.30
CA GLU A 570 -21.18 9.08 1.68
C GLU A 570 -22.12 8.12 2.42
N GLU A 571 -23.10 7.55 1.72
CA GLU A 571 -23.99 6.52 2.29
C GLU A 571 -23.22 5.24 2.64
N ILE A 572 -22.23 4.83 1.83
CA ILE A 572 -21.36 3.71 2.16
C ILE A 572 -20.57 4.01 3.45
N VAL A 573 -19.93 5.19 3.54
CA VAL A 573 -19.18 5.57 4.76
C VAL A 573 -20.08 5.52 5.99
N THR A 574 -21.30 6.05 5.88
CA THR A 574 -22.27 6.06 6.98
C THR A 574 -22.68 4.63 7.37
N ALA A 575 -23.07 3.80 6.40
CA ALA A 575 -23.53 2.43 6.66
C ALA A 575 -22.38 1.56 7.19
N ALA A 576 -21.18 1.68 6.64
CA ALA A 576 -20.00 0.98 7.12
C ALA A 576 -19.62 1.38 8.54
N THR A 577 -19.67 2.68 8.87
CA THR A 577 -19.44 3.16 10.24
C THR A 577 -20.49 2.60 11.23
N MET A 578 -21.76 2.54 10.82
CA MET A 578 -22.81 1.92 11.64
C MET A 578 -22.62 0.41 11.84
N ALA A 579 -22.07 -0.26 10.83
CA ALA A 579 -21.73 -1.68 10.89
C ALA A 579 -20.43 -1.95 11.67
N GLY A 580 -19.61 -0.91 11.91
CA GLY A 580 -18.26 -1.04 12.47
C GLY A 580 -17.26 -1.66 11.49
N ASP A 581 -17.45 -1.52 10.19
CA ASP A 581 -16.55 -2.08 9.15
C ASP A 581 -15.73 -0.97 8.49
N GLU A 582 -14.48 -0.81 8.95
CA GLU A 582 -13.56 0.22 8.45
C GLU A 582 -13.07 -0.06 7.01
N VAL A 583 -13.00 -1.32 6.60
CA VAL A 583 -12.60 -1.63 5.22
C VAL A 583 -13.65 -1.10 4.25
N LEU A 584 -14.93 -1.35 4.52
CA LEU A 584 -16.01 -0.79 3.72
C LEU A 584 -16.10 0.74 3.87
N ALA A 585 -15.76 1.31 5.03
CA ALA A 585 -15.67 2.76 5.20
C ALA A 585 -14.56 3.35 4.31
N VAL A 586 -13.38 2.71 4.24
CA VAL A 586 -12.30 3.09 3.30
C VAL A 586 -12.75 2.93 1.85
N MET A 587 -13.53 1.90 1.52
CA MET A 587 -14.14 1.78 0.18
C MET A 587 -15.07 2.96 -0.14
N GLY A 588 -15.85 3.44 0.82
CA GLY A 588 -16.65 4.66 0.65
C GLY A 588 -15.78 5.90 0.37
N VAL A 589 -14.68 6.06 1.10
CA VAL A 589 -13.69 7.14 0.87
C VAL A 589 -13.01 6.99 -0.50
N LEU A 590 -12.69 5.77 -0.92
CA LEU A 590 -12.18 5.49 -2.27
C LEU A 590 -13.17 5.96 -3.34
N TRP A 591 -14.43 5.57 -3.25
CA TRP A 591 -15.45 5.95 -4.25
C TRP A 591 -15.68 7.45 -4.29
N ARG A 592 -15.65 8.13 -3.15
CA ARG A 592 -15.69 9.61 -3.08
C ARG A 592 -14.47 10.23 -3.75
N THR A 593 -13.27 9.68 -3.52
CA THR A 593 -12.02 10.16 -4.12
C THR A 593 -12.03 9.98 -5.62
N VAL A 594 -12.41 8.80 -6.10
CA VAL A 594 -12.56 8.50 -7.54
C VAL A 594 -13.58 9.44 -8.17
N HIS A 595 -14.76 9.63 -7.54
CA HIS A 595 -15.74 10.59 -8.03
C HIS A 595 -15.14 11.99 -8.23
N ARG A 596 -14.44 12.52 -7.24
CA ARG A 596 -13.81 13.84 -7.30
C ARG A 596 -12.75 13.94 -8.40
N ILE A 597 -11.94 12.88 -8.59
CA ILE A 597 -10.96 12.82 -9.70
C ILE A 597 -11.68 12.84 -11.07
N LEU A 598 -12.75 12.05 -11.22
CA LEU A 598 -13.54 11.98 -12.47
C LEU A 598 -14.30 13.27 -12.78
N GLN A 599 -14.52 14.13 -11.78
CA GLN A 599 -15.14 15.46 -11.97
C GLN A 599 -14.10 16.58 -12.13
N GLY A 600 -12.81 16.32 -11.91
CA GLY A 600 -11.81 17.38 -11.85
C GLY A 600 -11.93 18.29 -10.63
N ASP A 601 -12.55 17.80 -9.55
CA ASP A 601 -12.79 18.57 -8.33
C ASP A 601 -11.47 18.90 -7.63
N PRO A 602 -11.22 20.17 -7.28
CA PRO A 602 -10.00 20.57 -6.54
C PRO A 602 -9.80 19.83 -5.21
N ARG A 603 -10.87 19.35 -4.57
CA ARG A 603 -10.83 18.59 -3.32
C ARG A 603 -10.29 17.16 -3.51
N ALA A 604 -10.07 16.70 -4.75
CA ALA A 604 -9.60 15.34 -5.05
C ALA A 604 -8.24 15.03 -4.38
N GLU A 605 -7.32 15.98 -4.35
CA GLU A 605 -5.98 15.80 -3.72
C GLU A 605 -6.09 15.54 -2.21
N ARG A 606 -6.95 16.26 -1.52
CA ARG A 606 -7.21 16.06 -0.10
C ARG A 606 -7.85 14.70 0.16
N SER A 607 -8.89 14.35 -0.63
CA SER A 607 -9.52 13.03 -0.52
C SER A 607 -8.53 11.89 -0.77
N LEU A 608 -7.60 12.05 -1.70
CA LEU A 608 -6.58 11.04 -1.98
C LEU A 608 -5.60 10.87 -0.81
N ASN A 609 -5.23 11.96 -0.14
CA ASN A 609 -4.38 11.88 1.05
C ASN A 609 -5.10 11.19 2.20
N GLU A 610 -6.37 11.52 2.47
CA GLU A 610 -7.21 10.82 3.44
C GLU A 610 -7.31 9.33 3.11
N LEU A 611 -7.58 9.00 1.85
CA LEU A 611 -7.66 7.61 1.38
C LEU A 611 -6.34 6.86 1.62
N ARG A 612 -5.22 7.50 1.27
CA ARG A 612 -3.88 6.91 1.47
C ARG A 612 -3.61 6.64 2.94
N GLU A 613 -3.84 7.63 3.80
CA GLU A 613 -3.62 7.50 5.24
C GLU A 613 -4.45 6.36 5.83
N ARG A 614 -5.74 6.27 5.47
CA ARG A 614 -6.62 5.21 5.95
C ARG A 614 -6.26 3.84 5.39
N ALA A 615 -5.99 3.74 4.08
CA ALA A 615 -5.62 2.49 3.43
C ALA A 615 -4.25 1.97 3.90
N ASP A 616 -3.28 2.87 4.09
CA ASP A 616 -1.97 2.55 4.68
C ASP A 616 -2.12 2.08 6.13
N ALA A 617 -2.98 2.76 6.84
CA ALA A 617 -3.33 2.45 8.20
C ALA A 617 -3.86 1.02 8.37
N LEU A 618 -4.73 0.60 7.48
CA LEU A 618 -5.37 -0.72 7.48
C LEU A 618 -4.64 -1.74 6.61
N GLN A 619 -3.55 -1.33 5.91
CA GLN A 619 -2.80 -2.17 4.96
C GLN A 619 -3.70 -2.82 3.90
N ILE A 620 -4.72 -2.09 3.41
CA ILE A 620 -5.64 -2.58 2.36
C ILE A 620 -4.91 -2.53 1.02
N ALA A 621 -4.21 -3.60 0.70
CA ALA A 621 -3.30 -3.67 -0.44
C ALA A 621 -3.99 -3.37 -1.78
N ALA A 622 -5.24 -3.80 -1.97
CA ALA A 622 -6.01 -3.51 -3.18
C ALA A 622 -6.31 -2.01 -3.34
N VAL A 623 -6.62 -1.29 -2.26
CA VAL A 623 -6.82 0.18 -2.28
C VAL A 623 -5.50 0.90 -2.47
N LEU A 624 -4.42 0.45 -1.82
CA LEU A 624 -3.07 1.01 -2.00
C LEU A 624 -2.57 0.86 -3.43
N PHE A 625 -2.93 -0.23 -4.11
CA PHE A 625 -2.64 -0.42 -5.53
C PHE A 625 -3.35 0.64 -6.40
N VAL A 626 -4.63 0.92 -6.15
CA VAL A 626 -5.36 2.00 -6.85
C VAL A 626 -4.75 3.37 -6.55
N VAL A 627 -4.37 3.64 -5.29
CA VAL A 627 -3.67 4.88 -4.90
C VAL A 627 -2.35 5.03 -5.66
N ALA A 628 -1.55 3.96 -5.76
CA ALA A 628 -0.30 3.96 -6.53
C ALA A 628 -0.55 4.25 -8.02
N ALA A 629 -1.60 3.69 -8.60
CA ALA A 629 -1.99 3.96 -9.99
C ALA A 629 -2.40 5.44 -10.21
N ILE A 630 -3.14 6.01 -9.28
CA ILE A 630 -3.49 7.45 -9.30
C ILE A 630 -2.23 8.31 -9.17
N ASP A 631 -1.25 7.92 -8.35
CA ASP A 631 0.02 8.66 -8.21
C ASP A 631 0.82 8.68 -9.52
N VAL A 632 0.85 7.58 -10.29
CA VAL A 632 1.43 7.57 -11.64
C VAL A 632 0.75 8.62 -12.53
N MET A 633 -0.58 8.63 -12.59
CA MET A 633 -1.34 9.62 -13.35
C MET A 633 -1.00 11.07 -12.92
N ARG A 634 -0.83 11.32 -11.63
CA ARG A 634 -0.45 12.64 -11.09
C ARG A 634 0.95 13.07 -11.50
N LEU A 635 1.92 12.15 -11.53
CA LEU A 635 3.27 12.42 -12.03
C LEU A 635 3.24 12.81 -13.51
N LEU A 636 2.46 12.08 -14.33
CA LEU A 636 2.27 12.37 -15.76
C LEU A 636 1.65 13.75 -15.99
N ARG A 637 0.65 14.14 -15.21
CA ARG A 637 0.04 15.49 -15.29
C ARG A 637 1.05 16.61 -15.02
N LYS A 638 2.02 16.37 -14.14
CA LYS A 638 3.09 17.32 -13.81
C LYS A 638 4.24 17.33 -14.84
N GLY A 639 4.27 16.42 -15.80
CA GLY A 639 5.35 16.26 -16.75
C GLY A 639 6.58 15.51 -16.21
N LEU A 640 6.48 14.86 -15.05
CA LEU A 640 7.56 14.09 -14.42
C LEU A 640 7.61 12.68 -15.02
N ILE A 641 8.01 12.59 -16.29
CA ILE A 641 7.89 11.35 -17.08
C ILE A 641 8.82 10.25 -16.56
N VAL A 642 10.04 10.58 -16.16
CA VAL A 642 11.05 9.60 -15.67
C VAL A 642 10.59 9.01 -14.34
N GLU A 643 10.12 9.84 -13.44
CA GLU A 643 9.56 9.43 -12.14
C GLU A 643 8.29 8.58 -12.34
N ALA A 644 7.46 8.94 -13.33
CA ALA A 644 6.29 8.16 -13.68
C ALA A 644 6.64 6.76 -14.20
N GLU A 645 7.65 6.61 -15.07
CA GLU A 645 8.10 5.30 -15.56
C GLU A 645 8.56 4.38 -14.41
N LEU A 646 9.28 4.93 -13.42
CA LEU A 646 9.65 4.18 -12.23
C LEU A 646 8.42 3.79 -11.39
N ALA A 647 7.50 4.73 -11.18
CA ALA A 647 6.28 4.49 -10.42
C ALA A 647 5.36 3.46 -11.10
N VAL A 648 5.30 3.41 -12.43
CA VAL A 648 4.58 2.38 -13.20
C VAL A 648 5.09 0.99 -12.85
N GLN A 649 6.40 0.80 -12.81
CA GLN A 649 7.00 -0.49 -12.49
C GLN A 649 6.66 -0.92 -11.04
N GLN A 650 6.78 0.00 -10.10
CA GLN A 650 6.44 -0.25 -8.68
C GLN A 650 4.95 -0.57 -8.50
N CYS A 651 4.07 0.16 -9.20
CA CYS A 651 2.63 -0.10 -9.19
C CYS A 651 2.31 -1.50 -9.76
N PHE A 652 2.94 -1.88 -10.87
CA PHE A 652 2.77 -3.21 -11.47
C PHE A 652 3.25 -4.34 -10.55
N GLU A 653 4.40 -4.18 -9.90
CA GLU A 653 4.93 -5.14 -8.94
C GLU A 653 3.98 -5.30 -7.74
N LEU A 654 3.43 -4.20 -7.21
CA LEU A 654 2.44 -4.23 -6.14
C LEU A 654 1.19 -4.99 -6.57
N GLY A 655 0.56 -4.62 -7.70
CA GLY A 655 -0.66 -5.27 -8.20
C GLY A 655 -0.45 -6.77 -8.47
N THR A 656 0.71 -7.14 -9.03
CA THR A 656 1.05 -8.55 -9.28
C THR A 656 1.25 -9.33 -7.97
N SER A 657 1.90 -8.72 -6.96
CA SER A 657 2.17 -9.38 -5.67
C SER A 657 0.88 -9.71 -4.91
N ILE A 658 -0.13 -8.86 -5.00
CA ILE A 658 -1.44 -9.09 -4.36
C ILE A 658 -2.40 -9.91 -5.23
N GLY A 659 -2.04 -10.19 -6.49
CA GLY A 659 -2.86 -10.95 -7.43
C GLY A 659 -4.06 -10.18 -7.97
N ASP A 660 -3.98 -8.83 -8.05
CA ASP A 660 -5.02 -7.99 -8.60
C ASP A 660 -5.18 -8.22 -10.11
N ALA A 661 -6.42 -8.39 -10.56
CA ALA A 661 -6.75 -8.67 -11.96
C ALA A 661 -6.41 -7.49 -12.90
N ASP A 662 -6.40 -6.27 -12.38
CA ASP A 662 -6.13 -5.05 -13.16
C ASP A 662 -4.64 -4.69 -13.30
N ALA A 663 -3.73 -5.43 -12.65
CA ALA A 663 -2.30 -5.10 -12.66
C ALA A 663 -1.73 -4.92 -14.08
N VAL A 664 -2.03 -5.85 -14.98
CA VAL A 664 -1.59 -5.81 -16.39
C VAL A 664 -2.29 -4.69 -17.16
N ALA A 665 -3.61 -4.50 -16.93
CA ALA A 665 -4.40 -3.48 -17.60
C ALA A 665 -3.94 -2.06 -17.23
N TYR A 666 -3.68 -1.80 -15.94
CA TYR A 666 -3.16 -0.51 -15.46
C TYR A 666 -1.75 -0.24 -15.98
N TYR A 667 -0.88 -1.25 -15.97
CA TYR A 667 0.45 -1.16 -16.56
C TYR A 667 0.38 -0.74 -18.04
N GLY A 668 -0.47 -1.39 -18.83
CA GLY A 668 -0.70 -1.06 -20.23
C GLY A 668 -1.26 0.35 -20.44
N ALA A 669 -2.23 0.76 -19.61
CA ALA A 669 -2.82 2.10 -19.68
C ALA A 669 -1.81 3.21 -19.34
N HIS A 670 -0.97 3.00 -18.35
CA HIS A 670 0.10 3.93 -17.98
C HIS A 670 1.15 4.05 -19.09
N LEU A 671 1.62 2.94 -19.64
CA LEU A 671 2.58 2.95 -20.75
C LEU A 671 2.01 3.63 -21.99
N MET A 672 0.74 3.36 -22.32
CA MET A 672 0.06 4.02 -23.42
C MET A 672 0.03 5.53 -23.21
N ASN A 673 -0.32 6.01 -22.01
CA ASN A 673 -0.34 7.43 -21.68
C ASN A 673 1.08 8.04 -21.81
N ILE A 674 2.11 7.40 -21.26
CA ILE A 674 3.51 7.84 -21.36
C ILE A 674 3.95 7.94 -22.81
N ARG A 675 3.79 6.89 -23.62
CA ARG A 675 4.22 6.87 -25.03
C ARG A 675 3.41 7.85 -25.89
N TRP A 676 2.13 8.02 -25.60
CA TRP A 676 1.33 9.06 -26.24
C TRP A 676 1.87 10.47 -25.90
N LEU A 677 2.17 10.77 -24.63
CA LEU A 677 2.77 12.06 -24.22
C LEU A 677 4.14 12.28 -24.88
N GLN A 678 4.95 11.26 -24.98
CA GLN A 678 6.27 11.32 -25.65
C GLN A 678 6.17 11.46 -27.18
N GLY A 679 4.97 11.26 -27.79
CA GLY A 679 4.80 11.25 -29.24
C GLY A 679 5.31 9.96 -29.91
N ASP A 680 5.54 8.89 -29.16
CA ASP A 680 6.09 7.61 -29.63
C ASP A 680 5.01 6.50 -29.63
N ALA A 681 3.99 6.70 -30.46
CA ALA A 681 2.90 5.74 -30.60
C ALA A 681 3.35 4.37 -31.16
N GLY A 682 4.38 4.36 -32.01
CA GLY A 682 4.90 3.14 -32.62
C GLY A 682 5.47 2.15 -31.61
N ALA A 683 6.03 2.62 -30.52
CA ALA A 683 6.63 1.76 -29.48
C ALA A 683 5.59 0.91 -28.73
N ILE A 684 4.37 1.40 -28.56
CA ILE A 684 3.32 0.73 -27.76
C ILE A 684 2.29 0.00 -28.62
N LEU A 685 2.18 0.31 -29.91
CA LEU A 685 1.20 -0.28 -30.82
C LEU A 685 1.23 -1.82 -30.86
N PRO A 686 2.40 -2.51 -30.88
CA PRO A 686 2.43 -3.97 -30.84
C PRO A 686 1.75 -4.56 -29.60
N LEU A 687 1.99 -3.99 -28.42
CA LEU A 687 1.37 -4.42 -27.17
C LEU A 687 -0.14 -4.16 -27.20
N ALA A 688 -0.57 -2.99 -27.67
CA ALA A 688 -1.99 -2.66 -27.78
C ALA A 688 -2.73 -3.64 -28.72
N ARG A 689 -2.10 -4.09 -29.82
CA ARG A 689 -2.63 -5.12 -30.72
C ARG A 689 -2.78 -6.47 -30.02
N GLU A 690 -1.75 -6.89 -29.29
CA GLU A 690 -1.78 -8.16 -28.54
C GLU A 690 -2.94 -8.18 -27.55
N VAL A 691 -3.07 -7.11 -26.76
CA VAL A 691 -4.16 -7.00 -25.78
C VAL A 691 -5.53 -6.91 -26.45
N ALA A 692 -5.69 -6.09 -27.51
CA ALA A 692 -6.96 -5.96 -28.23
C ALA A 692 -7.45 -7.27 -28.89
N ASN A 693 -6.55 -8.19 -29.17
CA ASN A 693 -6.86 -9.51 -29.75
C ASN A 693 -6.82 -10.64 -28.71
N SER A 694 -6.65 -10.33 -27.43
CA SER A 694 -6.64 -11.34 -26.37
C SER A 694 -8.00 -12.01 -26.24
N PRO A 695 -8.05 -13.36 -26.24
CA PRO A 695 -9.28 -14.10 -26.03
C PRO A 695 -9.85 -13.95 -24.58
N THR A 696 -9.09 -13.29 -23.71
CA THR A 696 -9.50 -13.04 -22.33
C THR A 696 -10.26 -11.71 -22.17
N LEU A 697 -10.28 -10.84 -23.23
CA LEU A 697 -11.08 -9.64 -23.23
C LEU A 697 -12.56 -9.94 -23.48
N VAL A 698 -13.40 -9.30 -22.72
CA VAL A 698 -14.85 -9.37 -22.91
C VAL A 698 -15.24 -8.66 -24.21
N GLU A 699 -16.15 -9.22 -24.99
CA GLU A 699 -16.62 -8.66 -26.28
C GLU A 699 -17.13 -7.19 -26.16
N GLY A 700 -17.56 -6.76 -24.97
CA GLY A 700 -18.06 -5.41 -24.70
C GLY A 700 -16.98 -4.37 -24.43
N ASP A 701 -15.71 -4.75 -24.20
CA ASP A 701 -14.64 -3.79 -23.93
C ASP A 701 -13.91 -3.37 -25.21
N ILE A 702 -14.30 -2.21 -25.75
CA ILE A 702 -13.69 -1.61 -26.93
C ILE A 702 -12.49 -0.71 -26.64
N THR A 703 -12.03 -0.63 -25.37
CA THR A 703 -10.94 0.28 -24.93
C THR A 703 -9.68 0.08 -25.75
N TYR A 704 -9.22 -1.15 -25.86
CA TYR A 704 -8.00 -1.46 -26.59
C TYR A 704 -8.17 -1.33 -28.11
N THR A 705 -9.37 -1.59 -28.64
CA THR A 705 -9.65 -1.36 -30.07
C THR A 705 -9.60 0.13 -30.41
N THR A 706 -10.15 1.01 -29.54
CA THR A 706 -10.06 2.46 -29.74
C THR A 706 -8.61 2.96 -29.57
N ALA A 707 -7.87 2.39 -28.63
CA ALA A 707 -6.45 2.69 -28.44
C ALA A 707 -5.62 2.30 -29.68
N VAL A 708 -5.85 1.11 -30.27
CA VAL A 708 -5.18 0.67 -31.51
C VAL A 708 -5.53 1.64 -32.65
N ALA A 709 -6.78 2.12 -32.77
CA ALA A 709 -7.13 3.09 -33.78
C ALA A 709 -6.30 4.39 -33.65
N ALA A 710 -6.17 4.95 -32.45
CA ALA A 710 -5.39 6.16 -32.21
C ALA A 710 -3.90 5.95 -32.45
N LEU A 711 -3.34 4.88 -31.89
CA LEU A 711 -1.91 4.58 -31.98
C LEU A 711 -1.49 4.22 -33.40
N ALA A 712 -2.30 3.46 -34.14
CA ALA A 712 -2.06 3.11 -35.53
C ALA A 712 -2.11 4.36 -36.44
N ALA A 713 -3.08 5.26 -36.22
CA ALA A 713 -3.15 6.53 -36.94
C ALA A 713 -1.87 7.35 -36.71
N MET A 714 -1.43 7.51 -35.46
CA MET A 714 -0.21 8.27 -35.11
C MET A 714 1.07 7.61 -35.63
N ALA A 715 1.11 6.27 -35.74
CA ALA A 715 2.22 5.52 -36.29
C ALA A 715 2.23 5.50 -37.84
N GLY A 716 1.21 6.05 -38.51
CA GLY A 716 1.07 6.07 -39.98
C GLY A 716 0.46 4.78 -40.55
N GLU A 717 -0.04 3.88 -39.75
CA GLU A 717 -0.70 2.61 -40.13
C GLU A 717 -2.19 2.88 -40.46
N VAL A 718 -2.42 3.67 -41.53
CA VAL A 718 -3.71 4.26 -41.93
C VAL A 718 -4.82 3.21 -42.10
N ASP A 719 -4.50 2.10 -42.76
CA ASP A 719 -5.49 1.05 -43.05
C ASP A 719 -5.99 0.36 -41.77
N GLU A 720 -5.08 0.09 -40.83
CA GLU A 720 -5.43 -0.49 -39.54
C GLU A 720 -6.22 0.48 -38.65
N ALA A 721 -5.84 1.75 -38.66
CA ALA A 721 -6.57 2.78 -37.93
C ALA A 721 -8.02 2.88 -38.43
N ARG A 722 -8.25 2.90 -39.73
CA ARG A 722 -9.58 2.90 -40.34
C ARG A 722 -10.39 1.64 -40.04
N ALA A 723 -9.76 0.47 -40.13
CA ALA A 723 -10.41 -0.80 -39.81
C ALA A 723 -10.84 -0.87 -38.34
N SER A 724 -10.00 -0.38 -37.43
CA SER A 724 -10.29 -0.33 -36.00
C SER A 724 -11.42 0.67 -35.70
N LEU A 725 -11.42 1.86 -36.31
CA LEU A 725 -12.50 2.84 -36.18
C LEU A 725 -13.84 2.27 -36.70
N ALA A 726 -13.84 1.62 -37.86
CA ALA A 726 -15.07 1.02 -38.42
C ALA A 726 -15.66 -0.03 -37.46
N ARG A 727 -14.83 -0.92 -36.88
CA ARG A 727 -15.30 -1.90 -35.87
C ARG A 727 -15.96 -1.25 -34.68
N VAL A 728 -15.39 -0.15 -34.18
CA VAL A 728 -15.90 0.57 -33.01
C VAL A 728 -17.21 1.28 -33.33
N LEU A 729 -17.28 2.00 -34.45
CA LEU A 729 -18.42 2.83 -34.85
C LEU A 729 -19.65 2.01 -35.30
N ASP A 730 -19.44 0.87 -35.91
CA ASP A 730 -20.50 -0.06 -36.32
C ASP A 730 -21.04 -0.88 -35.14
N GLY A 731 -20.31 -0.97 -34.06
CA GLY A 731 -20.65 -1.75 -32.85
C GLY A 731 -21.79 -1.10 -32.04
N PRO A 732 -22.58 -1.91 -31.33
CA PRO A 732 -23.67 -1.41 -30.47
C PRO A 732 -23.15 -0.72 -29.19
N VAL A 733 -21.93 -1.04 -28.76
CA VAL A 733 -21.34 -0.60 -27.46
C VAL A 733 -21.15 0.91 -27.39
N LEU A 734 -20.67 1.53 -28.48
CA LEU A 734 -20.44 2.98 -28.51
C LEU A 734 -21.73 3.78 -28.38
N ARG A 735 -22.85 3.24 -28.88
CA ARG A 735 -24.18 3.87 -28.85
C ARG A 735 -24.94 3.61 -27.56
N ALA A 736 -24.49 2.64 -26.76
CA ALA A 736 -24.99 2.46 -25.40
C ALA A 736 -24.70 3.72 -24.58
N ALA A 737 -25.49 3.98 -23.55
CA ALA A 737 -25.34 5.16 -22.71
C ALA A 737 -23.88 5.25 -22.18
N ALA A 738 -23.38 6.48 -21.94
CA ALA A 738 -22.05 6.79 -21.42
C ALA A 738 -21.87 6.27 -19.98
N THR A 739 -21.99 4.94 -19.80
CA THR A 739 -21.98 4.23 -18.51
C THR A 739 -20.63 3.55 -18.23
N SER A 740 -19.85 3.24 -19.28
CA SER A 740 -18.52 2.62 -19.11
C SER A 740 -17.54 3.55 -18.43
N SER A 741 -16.71 3.02 -17.54
CA SER A 741 -15.60 3.72 -16.87
C SER A 741 -14.56 4.29 -17.84
N ASN A 742 -14.45 3.73 -19.06
CA ASN A 742 -13.50 4.13 -20.08
C ASN A 742 -14.14 4.94 -21.23
N TRP A 743 -15.43 5.25 -21.14
CA TRP A 743 -16.14 5.93 -22.23
C TRP A 743 -15.47 7.26 -22.65
N MET A 744 -14.99 8.06 -21.69
CA MET A 744 -14.30 9.32 -21.97
C MET A 744 -12.97 9.08 -22.72
N ILE A 745 -12.29 7.98 -22.45
CA ILE A 745 -11.06 7.57 -23.15
C ILE A 745 -11.37 7.09 -24.56
N TRP A 746 -12.49 6.40 -24.75
CA TRP A 746 -12.92 6.01 -26.11
C TRP A 746 -13.13 7.25 -27.00
N MET A 747 -13.85 8.27 -26.49
CA MET A 747 -14.06 9.52 -27.23
C MET A 747 -12.74 10.19 -27.59
N PHE A 748 -11.81 10.25 -26.65
CA PHE A 748 -10.47 10.77 -26.86
C PHE A 748 -9.75 9.99 -27.99
N CYS A 749 -9.64 8.69 -27.89
CA CYS A 749 -8.93 7.87 -28.86
C CYS A 749 -9.53 7.97 -30.27
N ILE A 750 -10.87 7.97 -30.37
CA ILE A 750 -11.56 8.07 -31.67
C ILE A 750 -11.28 9.45 -32.32
N ILE A 751 -11.36 10.55 -31.56
CA ILE A 751 -11.09 11.90 -32.06
C ILE A 751 -9.63 12.07 -32.44
N GLU A 752 -8.68 11.59 -31.66
CA GLU A 752 -7.26 11.63 -32.00
C GLU A 752 -6.97 10.85 -33.30
N ALA A 753 -7.56 9.67 -33.46
CA ALA A 753 -7.43 8.90 -34.70
C ALA A 753 -8.05 9.64 -35.91
N ALA A 754 -9.27 10.14 -35.75
CA ALA A 754 -9.99 10.85 -36.80
C ALA A 754 -9.27 12.16 -37.20
N ALA A 755 -8.68 12.88 -36.25
CA ALA A 755 -7.91 14.08 -36.51
C ALA A 755 -6.65 13.80 -37.36
N VAL A 756 -5.89 12.76 -37.01
CA VAL A 756 -4.72 12.34 -37.80
C VAL A 756 -5.11 11.91 -39.22
N LEU A 757 -6.25 11.21 -39.36
CA LEU A 757 -6.76 10.74 -40.65
C LEU A 757 -7.47 11.83 -41.48
N GLY A 758 -7.72 13.01 -40.87
CA GLY A 758 -8.48 14.11 -41.49
C GLY A 758 -9.95 13.79 -41.69
N ASP A 759 -10.54 12.88 -40.87
CA ASP A 759 -11.93 12.43 -41.03
C ASP A 759 -12.89 13.37 -40.30
N ALA A 760 -13.45 14.31 -41.08
CA ALA A 760 -14.39 15.33 -40.60
C ALA A 760 -15.75 14.74 -40.16
N GLU A 761 -16.19 13.62 -40.71
CA GLU A 761 -17.51 13.02 -40.44
C GLU A 761 -17.46 12.32 -39.07
N ILE A 762 -16.44 11.48 -38.83
CA ILE A 762 -16.23 10.83 -37.55
C ILE A 762 -16.04 11.89 -36.47
N SER A 763 -15.17 12.89 -36.71
CA SER A 763 -14.90 13.96 -35.74
C SER A 763 -16.19 14.71 -35.34
N ARG A 764 -17.06 15.05 -36.29
CA ARG A 764 -18.33 15.75 -36.02
C ARG A 764 -19.32 14.87 -35.24
N THR A 765 -19.38 13.58 -35.55
CA THR A 765 -20.26 12.63 -34.86
C THR A 765 -19.87 12.48 -33.42
N VAL A 766 -18.58 12.24 -33.17
CA VAL A 766 -18.06 12.00 -31.79
C VAL A 766 -18.01 13.30 -31.00
N TYR A 767 -17.76 14.45 -31.64
CA TYR A 767 -17.92 15.76 -31.03
C TYR A 767 -19.30 15.92 -30.39
N GLY A 768 -20.36 15.59 -31.12
CA GLY A 768 -21.75 15.68 -30.61
C GLY A 768 -22.02 14.75 -29.41
N MET A 769 -21.31 13.61 -29.35
CA MET A 769 -21.43 12.68 -28.22
C MET A 769 -20.64 13.18 -26.97
N LEU A 770 -19.49 13.80 -27.17
CA LEU A 770 -18.64 14.29 -26.07
C LEU A 770 -19.11 15.63 -25.50
N LEU A 771 -19.72 16.48 -26.31
CA LEU A 771 -20.12 17.86 -25.96
C LEU A 771 -20.93 17.99 -24.65
N PRO A 772 -21.88 17.07 -24.30
CA PRO A 772 -22.58 17.13 -23.01
C PRO A 772 -21.68 17.00 -21.79
N PHE A 773 -20.41 16.57 -21.95
CA PHE A 773 -19.45 16.31 -20.89
C PHE A 773 -18.21 17.21 -21.02
N ARG A 774 -18.35 18.37 -21.69
CA ARG A 774 -17.26 19.30 -22.01
C ARG A 774 -16.49 19.82 -20.78
N ASP A 775 -17.16 19.96 -19.66
CA ASP A 775 -16.66 20.45 -18.38
C ASP A 775 -15.86 19.42 -17.57
N ARG A 776 -15.65 18.21 -18.13
CA ARG A 776 -15.00 17.11 -17.40
C ARG A 776 -13.61 16.79 -17.92
N PRO A 777 -12.73 16.23 -17.05
CA PRO A 777 -11.47 15.67 -17.51
C PRO A 777 -11.71 14.32 -18.21
N LEU A 778 -10.85 14.00 -19.15
CA LEU A 778 -10.77 12.69 -19.82
C LEU A 778 -9.99 11.72 -18.94
N VAL A 779 -10.69 11.12 -18.00
CA VAL A 779 -10.11 10.19 -17.01
C VAL A 779 -10.73 8.81 -17.22
N GLY A 780 -9.87 7.78 -17.17
CA GLY A 780 -10.26 6.38 -17.32
C GLY A 780 -10.26 5.62 -16.01
N SER A 781 -11.16 4.63 -15.91
CA SER A 781 -11.29 3.71 -14.81
C SER A 781 -11.40 4.41 -13.43
N LEU A 782 -10.63 3.98 -12.45
CA LEU A 782 -10.58 4.54 -11.07
C LEU A 782 -9.66 5.77 -10.95
N GLY A 783 -9.42 6.51 -12.02
CA GLY A 783 -8.47 7.64 -12.02
C GLY A 783 -7.06 7.25 -12.44
N VAL A 784 -6.92 6.12 -13.13
CA VAL A 784 -5.62 5.52 -13.50
C VAL A 784 -4.91 6.31 -14.59
N ALA A 785 -5.64 6.83 -15.58
CA ALA A 785 -5.10 7.60 -16.69
C ALA A 785 -5.89 8.88 -16.91
N CYS A 786 -5.20 9.97 -17.30
CA CYS A 786 -5.82 11.26 -17.59
C CYS A 786 -5.21 11.87 -18.85
N PHE A 787 -6.07 12.15 -19.85
CA PHE A 787 -5.71 12.79 -21.11
C PHE A 787 -6.15 14.25 -21.20
N GLY A 788 -6.25 14.93 -20.05
CA GLY A 788 -6.56 16.34 -19.92
C GLY A 788 -8.05 16.65 -19.97
N SER A 789 -8.40 17.88 -20.32
CA SER A 789 -9.78 18.33 -20.37
C SER A 789 -10.49 17.88 -21.65
N ALA A 790 -11.81 17.61 -21.58
CA ALA A 790 -12.63 17.30 -22.76
C ALA A 790 -12.65 18.48 -23.76
N GLU A 791 -12.50 19.71 -23.28
CA GLU A 791 -12.45 20.91 -24.11
C GLU A 791 -11.33 20.83 -25.19
N ARG A 792 -10.13 20.30 -24.84
CA ARG A 792 -9.06 20.12 -25.82
C ARG A 792 -9.52 19.16 -26.95
N THR A 793 -10.09 18.04 -26.58
CA THR A 793 -10.52 17.02 -27.55
C THR A 793 -11.65 17.54 -28.44
N LEU A 794 -12.58 18.33 -27.87
CA LEU A 794 -13.61 19.03 -28.64
C LEU A 794 -13.01 20.05 -29.63
N GLY A 795 -12.00 20.80 -29.19
CA GLY A 795 -11.27 21.74 -30.04
C GLY A 795 -10.53 21.07 -31.20
N VAL A 796 -9.87 19.92 -30.93
CA VAL A 796 -9.23 19.09 -31.96
C VAL A 796 -10.27 18.57 -32.97
N ALA A 797 -11.43 18.10 -32.52
CA ALA A 797 -12.51 17.66 -33.39
C ALA A 797 -13.04 18.82 -34.24
N ALA A 798 -13.32 19.98 -33.64
CA ALA A 798 -13.81 21.17 -34.36
C ALA A 798 -12.82 21.63 -35.44
N ARG A 799 -11.54 21.65 -35.14
CA ARG A 799 -10.48 21.94 -36.12
C ARG A 799 -10.49 20.93 -37.28
N THR A 800 -10.67 19.63 -36.97
CA THR A 800 -10.68 18.55 -37.97
C THR A 800 -11.86 18.68 -38.95
N PHE A 801 -13.03 19.07 -38.49
CA PHE A 801 -14.16 19.29 -39.39
C PHE A 801 -14.27 20.73 -39.92
N GLY A 802 -13.26 21.57 -39.67
CA GLY A 802 -13.08 22.86 -40.33
C GLY A 802 -13.77 24.06 -39.66
N ASP A 803 -14.34 23.94 -38.49
CA ASP A 803 -14.91 25.06 -37.72
C ASP A 803 -13.83 25.64 -36.79
N LEU A 804 -13.01 26.57 -37.32
CA LEU A 804 -11.88 27.13 -36.62
C LEU A 804 -12.29 28.09 -35.49
N ASP A 805 -13.43 28.78 -35.58
CA ASP A 805 -13.95 29.65 -34.52
C ASP A 805 -14.30 28.82 -33.30
N LEU A 806 -15.03 27.73 -33.51
CA LEU A 806 -15.41 26.79 -32.47
C LEU A 806 -14.17 26.07 -31.86
N ALA A 807 -13.20 25.72 -32.70
CA ALA A 807 -11.95 25.11 -32.27
C ALA A 807 -11.17 26.01 -31.30
N ILE A 808 -11.05 27.30 -31.65
CA ILE A 808 -10.35 28.31 -30.83
C ILE A 808 -11.06 28.49 -29.49
N GLU A 809 -12.42 28.61 -29.50
CA GLU A 809 -13.19 28.71 -28.25
C GLU A 809 -12.88 27.55 -27.31
N HIS A 810 -12.96 26.31 -27.81
CA HIS A 810 -12.71 25.12 -27.01
C HIS A 810 -11.24 25.04 -26.53
N LEU A 811 -10.27 25.41 -27.39
CA LEU A 811 -8.84 25.32 -27.02
C LEU A 811 -8.45 26.38 -25.98
N GLU A 812 -9.05 27.58 -26.00
CA GLU A 812 -8.88 28.58 -24.96
C GLU A 812 -9.41 28.07 -23.59
N LEU A 813 -10.61 27.48 -23.59
CA LEU A 813 -11.19 26.87 -22.39
C LEU A 813 -10.35 25.64 -21.93
N ALA A 814 -9.77 24.89 -22.86
CA ALA A 814 -8.92 23.75 -22.54
C ALA A 814 -7.65 24.13 -21.77
N ILE A 815 -7.02 25.24 -22.15
CA ILE A 815 -5.83 25.72 -21.44
C ILE A 815 -6.16 26.05 -19.99
N GLU A 816 -7.25 26.77 -19.75
CA GLU A 816 -7.72 27.12 -18.41
C GLU A 816 -8.10 25.87 -17.61
N ALA A 817 -8.89 24.95 -18.21
CA ALA A 817 -9.32 23.71 -17.57
C ALA A 817 -8.11 22.82 -17.20
N ASN A 818 -7.11 22.68 -18.08
CA ASN A 818 -5.91 21.91 -17.76
C ASN A 818 -5.06 22.57 -16.68
N HIS A 819 -5.02 23.89 -16.63
CA HIS A 819 -4.36 24.63 -15.54
C HIS A 819 -5.04 24.34 -14.19
N GLN A 820 -6.38 24.39 -14.13
CA GLN A 820 -7.16 24.07 -12.93
C GLN A 820 -6.97 22.59 -12.49
N LEU A 821 -6.87 21.68 -13.47
CA LEU A 821 -6.54 20.28 -13.21
C LEU A 821 -5.11 20.05 -12.73
N GLY A 822 -4.22 21.07 -12.79
CA GLY A 822 -2.78 20.87 -12.56
C GLY A 822 -2.12 20.00 -13.63
N ASN A 823 -2.66 19.97 -14.85
CA ASN A 823 -2.13 19.18 -15.97
C ASN A 823 -1.27 20.06 -16.87
N ALA A 824 -0.02 20.27 -16.48
CA ALA A 824 0.91 21.14 -17.17
C ALA A 824 1.22 20.67 -18.62
N VAL A 825 1.34 19.34 -18.80
CA VAL A 825 1.66 18.78 -20.12
C VAL A 825 0.54 19.01 -21.11
N LEU A 826 -0.71 18.70 -20.73
CA LEU A 826 -1.86 18.88 -21.61
C LEU A 826 -2.23 20.36 -21.79
N GLY A 827 -1.90 21.21 -20.82
CA GLY A 827 -1.96 22.67 -20.97
C GLY A 827 -1.02 23.17 -22.08
N ALA A 828 0.23 22.69 -22.10
CA ALA A 828 1.20 23.04 -23.13
C ALA A 828 0.79 22.47 -24.50
N ILE A 829 0.28 21.23 -24.56
CA ILE A 829 -0.23 20.65 -25.82
C ILE A 829 -1.41 21.46 -26.35
N ALA A 830 -2.40 21.81 -25.49
CA ALA A 830 -3.55 22.64 -25.88
C ALA A 830 -3.13 24.03 -26.36
N THR A 831 -2.08 24.62 -25.77
CA THR A 831 -1.48 25.89 -26.21
C THR A 831 -0.92 25.74 -27.62
N GLY A 832 -0.24 24.64 -27.93
CA GLY A 832 0.25 24.34 -29.28
C GLY A 832 -0.90 24.15 -30.30
N ASP A 833 -1.95 23.39 -29.89
CA ASP A 833 -3.13 23.17 -30.76
C ASP A 833 -3.87 24.49 -31.06
N LEU A 834 -3.98 25.40 -30.07
CA LEU A 834 -4.52 26.73 -30.23
C LEU A 834 -3.67 27.59 -31.16
N GLY A 835 -2.34 27.50 -31.04
CA GLY A 835 -1.41 28.17 -31.92
C GLY A 835 -1.58 27.75 -33.38
N CYS A 836 -1.76 26.45 -33.64
CA CYS A 836 -2.08 25.91 -34.96
C CYS A 836 -3.43 26.43 -35.49
N ALA A 837 -4.52 26.36 -34.68
CA ALA A 837 -5.86 26.78 -35.08
C ALA A 837 -5.91 28.28 -35.46
N LEU A 838 -5.26 29.13 -34.68
CA LEU A 838 -5.16 30.57 -34.94
C LEU A 838 -4.35 30.82 -36.22
N THR A 839 -3.24 30.10 -36.45
CA THR A 839 -2.44 30.23 -37.70
C THR A 839 -3.25 29.81 -38.93
N GLU A 840 -4.09 28.81 -38.86
CA GLU A 840 -5.00 28.34 -39.90
C GLU A 840 -6.13 29.33 -40.18
N ARG A 841 -6.76 29.90 -39.14
CA ARG A 841 -7.82 30.88 -39.30
C ARG A 841 -7.32 32.18 -39.90
N ALA A 842 -6.13 32.63 -39.51
CA ALA A 842 -5.37 33.75 -40.07
C ALA A 842 -6.16 35.08 -40.18
N LEU A 843 -7.08 35.39 -39.25
CA LEU A 843 -7.81 36.64 -39.20
C LEU A 843 -7.11 37.68 -38.34
N GLY A 844 -6.91 38.87 -38.80
CA GLY A 844 -6.33 39.99 -38.04
C GLY A 844 -4.94 39.67 -37.44
N THR A 845 -4.88 39.59 -36.10
CA THR A 845 -3.66 39.28 -35.36
C THR A 845 -3.40 37.79 -35.10
N ASP A 846 -4.26 36.92 -35.62
CA ASP A 846 -4.24 35.48 -35.33
C ASP A 846 -2.88 34.82 -35.61
N ARG A 847 -2.26 35.09 -36.73
CA ARG A 847 -0.94 34.52 -37.08
C ARG A 847 0.14 34.93 -36.10
N ALA A 848 0.17 36.19 -35.65
CA ALA A 848 1.14 36.68 -34.67
C ALA A 848 0.89 36.05 -33.31
N ARG A 849 -0.37 35.99 -32.87
CA ARG A 849 -0.76 35.31 -31.61
C ARG A 849 -0.45 33.84 -31.66
N GLY A 850 -0.78 33.15 -32.77
CA GLY A 850 -0.52 31.73 -33.00
C GLY A 850 0.96 31.40 -32.90
N ARG A 851 1.85 32.21 -33.50
CA ARG A 851 3.30 32.02 -33.40
C ARG A 851 3.79 32.11 -31.95
N VAL A 852 3.36 33.12 -31.18
CA VAL A 852 3.74 33.27 -29.75
C VAL A 852 3.33 32.04 -28.95
N LEU A 853 2.13 31.52 -29.18
CA LEU A 853 1.63 30.32 -28.50
C LEU A 853 2.40 29.05 -28.89
N LEU A 854 2.74 28.91 -30.17
CA LEU A 854 3.57 27.80 -30.65
C LEU A 854 4.98 27.83 -30.02
N GLU A 855 5.62 28.99 -29.98
CA GLU A 855 6.93 29.15 -29.33
C GLU A 855 6.86 28.84 -27.83
N SER A 856 5.84 29.32 -27.15
CA SER A 856 5.60 29.02 -25.74
C SER A 856 5.38 27.51 -25.49
N ALA A 857 4.55 26.87 -26.29
CA ALA A 857 4.28 25.43 -26.19
C ALA A 857 5.57 24.60 -26.47
N ILE A 858 6.33 24.97 -27.51
CA ILE A 858 7.59 24.32 -27.85
C ILE A 858 8.59 24.44 -26.69
N ALA A 859 8.74 25.63 -26.10
CA ALA A 859 9.64 25.83 -24.98
C ALA A 859 9.25 24.99 -23.77
N THR A 860 7.97 25.02 -23.36
CA THR A 860 7.46 24.27 -22.20
C THR A 860 7.59 22.76 -22.39
N LEU A 861 7.23 22.23 -23.58
CA LEU A 861 7.34 20.79 -23.86
C LEU A 861 8.81 20.33 -23.98
N ALA A 862 9.72 21.19 -24.43
CA ALA A 862 11.15 20.92 -24.46
C ALA A 862 11.73 20.86 -23.03
N GLU A 863 11.35 21.77 -22.13
CA GLU A 863 11.73 21.74 -20.72
C GLU A 863 11.25 20.46 -20.03
N MET A 864 10.07 19.94 -20.41
CA MET A 864 9.52 18.68 -19.91
C MET A 864 10.15 17.41 -20.54
N GLY A 865 11.11 17.56 -21.49
CA GLY A 865 11.78 16.44 -22.13
C GLY A 865 10.89 15.65 -23.10
N LEU A 866 9.99 16.31 -23.83
CA LEU A 866 9.03 15.70 -24.76
C LEU A 866 9.34 16.02 -26.23
N PRO A 867 10.48 15.58 -26.79
CA PRO A 867 10.91 15.95 -28.13
C PRO A 867 9.93 15.52 -29.22
N GLY A 868 9.25 14.38 -29.09
CA GLY A 868 8.26 13.90 -30.05
C GLY A 868 7.01 14.79 -30.16
N ARG A 869 6.76 15.67 -29.18
CA ARG A 869 5.74 16.71 -29.24
C ARG A 869 6.29 18.05 -29.75
N VAL A 870 7.57 18.31 -29.51
CA VAL A 870 8.24 19.54 -29.91
C VAL A 870 8.47 19.59 -31.43
N GLU A 871 9.00 18.50 -31.99
CA GLU A 871 9.40 18.50 -33.44
C GLU A 871 8.23 18.75 -34.40
N PRO A 872 7.03 18.14 -34.25
CA PRO A 872 5.89 18.44 -35.11
C PRO A 872 5.46 19.92 -35.02
N LEU A 873 5.42 20.50 -33.82
CA LEU A 873 5.06 21.91 -33.62
C LEU A 873 6.11 22.84 -34.25
N ARG A 874 7.40 22.52 -34.12
CA ARG A 874 8.49 23.28 -34.73
C ARG A 874 8.39 23.23 -36.24
N ALA A 875 8.23 22.04 -36.82
CA ALA A 875 8.05 21.88 -38.26
C ALA A 875 6.83 22.66 -38.79
N TYR A 876 5.74 22.64 -38.03
CA TYR A 876 4.52 23.41 -38.36
C TYR A 876 4.79 24.93 -38.30
N ALA A 877 5.45 25.42 -37.24
CA ALA A 877 5.81 26.83 -37.10
C ALA A 877 6.73 27.30 -38.23
N ASP A 878 7.74 26.50 -38.57
CA ASP A 878 8.69 26.83 -39.67
C ASP A 878 8.00 26.89 -41.01
N ALA A 879 7.08 25.92 -41.30
CA ALA A 879 6.31 25.90 -42.57
C ALA A 879 5.36 27.10 -42.72
N ASN A 880 4.93 27.69 -41.60
CA ASN A 880 4.02 28.85 -41.59
C ASN A 880 4.70 30.17 -41.19
N SER A 881 6.04 30.23 -41.23
CA SER A 881 6.86 31.36 -40.76
C SER A 881 6.97 32.51 -41.77
N SER A 882 6.36 32.39 -42.95
CA SER A 882 6.35 33.46 -43.98
C SER A 882 5.41 34.62 -43.57
N ASP A 883 5.76 35.35 -42.55
CA ASP A 883 5.14 36.62 -42.21
C ASP A 883 5.77 37.76 -43.03
N PRO A 884 4.98 38.71 -43.49
CA PRO A 884 5.54 39.93 -44.08
C PRO A 884 6.37 40.65 -43.01
N THR A 885 7.62 40.92 -43.29
CA THR A 885 8.50 41.70 -42.37
C THR A 885 7.90 43.08 -42.17
N GLY A 886 7.55 43.37 -40.89
CA GLY A 886 7.09 44.69 -40.51
C GLY A 886 8.31 45.67 -40.41
N HIS A 887 8.18 46.86 -40.95
CA HIS A 887 9.15 47.94 -40.85
C HIS A 887 8.55 49.09 -40.04
N VAL A 888 9.22 49.49 -38.96
CA VAL A 888 8.80 50.61 -38.15
C VAL A 888 9.93 51.65 -38.15
N SER A 889 9.63 52.87 -38.63
CA SER A 889 10.59 53.97 -38.65
C SER A 889 9.95 55.25 -38.16
N LEU A 890 10.76 56.14 -37.58
CA LEU A 890 10.35 57.49 -37.16
C LEU A 890 11.10 58.49 -38.03
N ASP A 891 10.33 59.28 -38.82
CA ASP A 891 10.90 60.30 -39.65
C ASP A 891 10.14 61.65 -39.37
N GLU A 892 10.87 62.71 -39.09
CA GLU A 892 10.36 64.06 -38.84
C GLU A 892 9.19 64.17 -37.85
N GLY A 893 9.09 63.25 -36.86
CA GLY A 893 8.06 63.26 -35.83
C GLY A 893 6.79 62.46 -36.24
N THR A 894 6.86 61.69 -37.32
CA THR A 894 5.84 60.78 -37.82
C THR A 894 6.39 59.34 -37.84
N TRP A 895 5.66 58.41 -37.20
CA TRP A 895 5.96 56.99 -37.25
C TRP A 895 5.36 56.38 -38.52
N HIS A 896 6.20 55.74 -39.32
CA HIS A 896 5.78 54.93 -40.48
C HIS A 896 5.83 53.46 -40.09
N ILE A 897 4.66 52.83 -40.04
CA ILE A 897 4.51 51.41 -39.71
C ILE A 897 4.02 50.71 -40.99
N ARG A 898 4.90 49.89 -41.59
CA ARG A 898 4.59 49.12 -42.82
C ARG A 898 4.53 47.63 -42.46
N LEU A 899 3.43 46.95 -42.82
CA LEU A 899 3.27 45.51 -42.63
C LEU A 899 2.73 44.92 -43.94
N GLY A 900 3.57 44.25 -44.70
CA GLY A 900 3.24 43.81 -46.04
C GLY A 900 2.92 44.98 -46.98
N ASP A 901 1.70 45.02 -47.56
CA ASP A 901 1.21 46.08 -48.45
C ASP A 901 0.53 47.23 -47.69
N ASP A 902 0.30 47.09 -46.42
CA ASP A 902 -0.32 48.14 -45.58
C ASP A 902 0.74 49.08 -44.99
N ASP A 903 0.55 50.39 -45.16
CA ASP A 903 1.41 51.46 -44.64
C ASP A 903 0.58 52.47 -43.83
N VAL A 904 0.93 52.65 -42.55
CA VAL A 904 0.18 53.52 -41.63
C VAL A 904 1.12 54.58 -41.09
N GLU A 905 0.69 55.85 -41.22
CA GLU A 905 1.40 57.01 -40.63
C GLU A 905 0.74 57.40 -39.32
N LEU A 906 1.52 57.45 -38.24
CA LEU A 906 1.04 57.87 -36.89
C LEU A 906 1.90 59.02 -36.36
N ALA A 907 1.22 60.05 -35.80
CA ALA A 907 1.93 61.11 -35.12
C ALA A 907 2.68 60.59 -33.87
N ASP A 908 3.89 61.14 -33.63
CA ASP A 908 4.68 60.76 -32.46
C ASP A 908 3.95 61.00 -31.16
N SER A 909 3.64 59.97 -30.42
CA SER A 909 3.00 59.99 -29.12
C SER A 909 3.69 59.02 -28.17
N ILE A 910 3.46 59.25 -26.85
CA ILE A 910 4.01 58.36 -25.80
C ILE A 910 3.53 56.93 -25.97
N GLY A 911 2.31 56.72 -26.49
CA GLY A 911 1.77 55.41 -26.78
C GLY A 911 2.50 54.70 -27.92
N VAL A 912 2.71 55.40 -29.05
CA VAL A 912 3.38 54.86 -30.20
C VAL A 912 4.88 54.57 -29.91
N ARG A 913 5.55 55.42 -29.15
CA ARG A 913 6.94 55.19 -28.68
C ARG A 913 7.05 53.91 -27.84
N ARG A 914 6.09 53.66 -26.94
CA ARG A 914 6.04 52.44 -26.14
C ARG A 914 5.72 51.18 -26.99
N LEU A 915 4.83 51.35 -27.96
CA LEU A 915 4.56 50.29 -28.95
C LEU A 915 5.82 49.96 -29.75
N ALA A 916 6.55 50.98 -30.22
CA ALA A 916 7.82 50.78 -30.90
C ALA A 916 8.86 50.09 -30.02
N GLN A 917 8.99 50.42 -28.75
CA GLN A 917 9.88 49.74 -27.79
C GLN A 917 9.50 48.27 -27.58
N LEU A 918 8.20 47.91 -27.60
CA LEU A 918 7.76 46.52 -27.55
C LEU A 918 8.04 45.80 -28.84
N LEU A 919 7.86 46.44 -29.99
CA LEU A 919 8.17 45.89 -31.31
C LEU A 919 9.66 45.69 -31.56
N GLU A 920 10.54 46.49 -30.92
CA GLU A 920 12.01 46.30 -30.94
C GLU A 920 12.46 45.05 -30.20
N ARG A 921 11.61 44.50 -29.31
CA ARG A 921 11.93 43.33 -28.51
C ARG A 921 10.77 42.32 -28.59
N PRO A 922 10.50 41.77 -29.77
CA PRO A 922 9.41 40.83 -29.94
C PRO A 922 9.66 39.57 -29.09
N PHE A 923 8.60 39.06 -28.46
CA PHE A 923 8.61 37.86 -27.63
C PHE A 923 9.43 37.93 -26.33
N VAL A 924 9.84 39.14 -25.92
CA VAL A 924 10.51 39.36 -24.63
C VAL A 924 9.54 40.07 -23.68
N ASP A 925 9.34 39.53 -22.49
CA ASP A 925 8.62 40.27 -21.44
C ASP A 925 9.35 41.54 -21.05
N VAL A 926 8.83 42.69 -21.50
CA VAL A 926 9.41 43.98 -21.19
C VAL A 926 8.80 44.47 -19.87
N PRO A 927 9.61 44.63 -18.78
CA PRO A 927 9.10 45.14 -17.52
C PRO A 927 8.46 46.54 -17.72
N VAL A 928 7.27 46.75 -17.14
CA VAL A 928 6.53 48.00 -17.27
C VAL A 928 7.36 49.21 -16.80
N ALA A 929 8.32 49.01 -15.91
CA ALA A 929 9.28 49.99 -15.47
C ALA A 929 10.18 50.54 -16.60
N ASP A 930 10.59 49.68 -17.52
CA ASP A 930 11.44 50.00 -18.66
C ASP A 930 10.68 50.80 -19.71
N LEU A 931 9.38 50.53 -19.90
CA LEU A 931 8.48 51.23 -20.82
C LEU A 931 8.15 52.66 -20.35
N VAL A 932 8.32 52.98 -19.05
CA VAL A 932 8.03 54.33 -18.48
C VAL A 932 9.30 55.15 -18.19
N GLY A 933 10.49 54.64 -18.56
CA GLY A 933 11.74 55.45 -18.46
C GLY A 933 12.39 55.45 -17.09
N GLY A 934 12.19 54.35 -16.29
CA GLY A 934 12.76 54.26 -14.94
C GLY A 934 11.81 54.72 -13.82
N LEU A 935 11.87 54.08 -12.69
CA LEU A 935 11.02 54.37 -11.54
C LEU A 935 11.84 54.98 -10.40
N ASP A 936 11.43 56.12 -9.92
CA ASP A 936 11.96 56.71 -8.68
C ASP A 936 11.72 55.82 -7.47
N GLN A 937 12.76 55.64 -6.64
CA GLN A 937 12.69 54.84 -5.40
C GLN A 937 11.78 55.56 -4.37
N ALA A 938 10.50 55.19 -4.34
CA ALA A 938 9.63 55.70 -3.29
C ALA A 938 8.61 54.69 -2.80
N THR A 939 8.65 54.46 -1.51
CA THR A 939 7.68 53.85 -0.60
C THR A 939 7.17 52.44 -0.96
N ARG A 940 7.68 51.47 -0.20
CA ARG A 940 7.19 50.10 -0.13
C ARG A 940 5.93 50.03 0.70
N GLN A 941 4.84 49.57 0.15
CA GLN A 941 3.60 49.30 0.87
C GLN A 941 3.36 47.80 0.93
N GLU A 942 2.99 47.26 2.11
CA GLU A 942 2.70 45.88 2.31
C GLU A 942 1.35 45.51 1.68
N LEU A 943 1.26 44.32 1.06
CA LEU A 943 0.02 43.80 0.48
C LEU A 943 -1.03 43.47 1.54
N MET A 944 -0.56 43.16 2.74
CA MET A 944 -1.38 42.87 3.88
C MET A 944 -0.72 43.45 5.14
N ASP A 945 -1.48 44.14 5.96
CA ASP A 945 -0.94 44.71 7.18
C ASP A 945 -0.72 43.65 8.27
N SER A 946 0.10 43.94 9.24
CA SER A 946 0.42 43.02 10.32
C SER A 946 -0.76 42.70 11.24
N ALA A 947 -1.84 43.48 11.21
CA ALA A 947 -3.07 43.22 11.95
C ALA A 947 -3.94 42.18 11.23
N ALA A 948 -4.07 42.29 9.89
CA ALA A 948 -4.77 41.33 9.07
C ALA A 948 -4.10 39.94 9.10
N LEU A 949 -2.76 39.89 9.06
CA LEU A 949 -2.02 38.60 9.19
C LEU A 949 -2.22 37.94 10.56
N ARG A 950 -2.35 38.71 11.63
CA ARG A 950 -2.67 38.17 12.96
C ARG A 950 -4.09 37.64 12.99
N SER A 951 -5.07 38.42 12.52
CA SER A 951 -6.48 38.01 12.47
C SER A 951 -6.70 36.71 11.69
N TYR A 952 -5.99 36.51 10.56
CA TYR A 952 -6.06 35.27 9.80
C TYR A 952 -5.42 34.07 10.55
N ARG A 953 -4.32 34.30 11.27
CA ARG A 953 -3.71 33.24 12.10
C ARG A 953 -4.60 32.84 13.27
N ASP A 954 -5.22 33.82 13.93
CA ASP A 954 -6.15 33.54 15.02
C ASP A 954 -7.34 32.75 14.49
N ARG A 955 -7.90 33.14 13.32
CA ARG A 955 -9.01 32.44 12.68
C ARG A 955 -8.63 30.99 12.24
N ILE A 956 -7.43 30.80 11.73
CA ILE A 956 -6.92 29.44 11.41
C ILE A 956 -6.84 28.58 12.67
N SER A 957 -6.35 29.14 13.77
CA SER A 957 -6.29 28.42 15.04
C SER A 957 -7.69 28.05 15.59
N GLU A 958 -8.65 28.98 15.44
CA GLU A 958 -10.06 28.72 15.79
C GLU A 958 -10.67 27.62 14.92
N LEU A 959 -10.42 27.66 13.61
CA LEU A 959 -10.95 26.64 12.68
C LEU A 959 -10.38 25.24 12.95
N HIS A 960 -9.11 25.13 13.34
CA HIS A 960 -8.58 23.85 13.77
C HIS A 960 -9.30 23.32 15.03
N ALA A 961 -9.52 24.20 16.01
CA ALA A 961 -10.27 23.81 17.21
C ALA A 961 -11.74 23.47 16.92
N GLU A 962 -12.39 24.20 15.98
CA GLU A 962 -13.76 23.89 15.54
C GLU A 962 -13.84 22.54 14.79
N ILE A 963 -12.82 22.21 14.02
CA ILE A 963 -12.72 20.91 13.31
C ILE A 963 -12.56 19.79 14.33
N ASP A 964 -11.61 19.91 15.27
CA ASP A 964 -11.36 18.93 16.30
C ASP A 964 -12.62 18.72 17.18
N GLU A 965 -13.29 19.81 17.57
CA GLU A 965 -14.54 19.73 18.34
C GLU A 965 -15.68 19.09 17.56
N ALA A 966 -15.79 19.38 16.26
CA ALA A 966 -16.83 18.80 15.41
C ALA A 966 -16.56 17.31 15.14
N GLU A 967 -15.29 16.91 15.01
CA GLU A 967 -14.87 15.53 14.86
C GLU A 967 -15.12 14.72 16.15
N ASP A 968 -14.76 15.28 17.32
CA ASP A 968 -15.02 14.67 18.61
C ASP A 968 -16.54 14.46 18.88
N ASN A 969 -17.38 15.36 18.34
CA ASN A 969 -18.84 15.28 18.46
C ASN A 969 -19.49 14.53 17.28
N ASN A 970 -18.69 13.95 16.36
CA ASN A 970 -19.14 13.25 15.14
C ASN A 970 -20.05 14.09 14.22
N ASP A 971 -19.88 15.41 14.23
CA ASP A 971 -20.57 16.35 13.35
C ASP A 971 -19.74 16.60 12.07
N LEU A 972 -19.78 15.62 11.17
CA LEU A 972 -19.00 15.61 9.94
C LEU A 972 -19.36 16.80 9.01
N VAL A 973 -20.60 17.30 9.05
CA VAL A 973 -21.03 18.43 8.21
C VAL A 973 -20.40 19.74 8.70
N ARG A 974 -20.32 19.95 10.02
CA ARG A 974 -19.67 21.11 10.62
C ARG A 974 -18.16 21.05 10.39
N ALA A 975 -17.54 19.89 10.60
CA ALA A 975 -16.13 19.68 10.35
C ALA A 975 -15.73 19.99 8.90
N GLU A 976 -16.48 19.53 7.91
CA GLU A 976 -16.22 19.77 6.48
C GLU A 976 -16.39 21.24 6.10
N ARG A 977 -17.37 21.93 6.70
CA ARG A 977 -17.57 23.38 6.49
C ARG A 977 -16.40 24.20 7.01
N SER A 978 -15.94 23.90 8.23
CA SER A 978 -14.78 24.59 8.83
C SER A 978 -13.48 24.28 8.09
N ARG A 979 -13.33 23.08 7.52
CA ARG A 979 -12.20 22.73 6.64
C ARG A 979 -12.19 23.53 5.34
N THR A 980 -13.35 23.68 4.69
CA THR A 980 -13.46 24.48 3.46
C THR A 980 -13.08 25.96 3.70
N GLU A 981 -13.48 26.52 4.85
CA GLU A 981 -13.10 27.87 5.24
C GLU A 981 -11.58 27.97 5.51
N LEU A 982 -11.00 26.96 6.16
CA LEU A 982 -9.56 26.88 6.44
C LEU A 982 -8.73 26.86 5.15
N ASP A 983 -9.12 26.05 4.18
CA ASP A 983 -8.43 25.97 2.88
C ASP A 983 -8.47 27.30 2.14
N THR A 984 -9.61 27.98 2.12
CA THR A 984 -9.76 29.31 1.52
C THR A 984 -8.83 30.36 2.18
N LEU A 985 -8.69 30.31 3.50
CA LEU A 985 -7.79 31.22 4.23
C LEU A 985 -6.31 30.93 3.97
N LEU A 986 -5.94 29.64 3.87
CA LEU A 986 -4.57 29.23 3.55
C LEU A 986 -4.17 29.62 2.14
N GLU A 987 -5.08 29.53 1.16
CA GLU A 987 -4.85 30.02 -0.20
C GLU A 987 -4.63 31.55 -0.21
N HIS A 988 -5.45 32.34 0.49
CA HIS A 988 -5.30 33.79 0.61
C HIS A 988 -3.96 34.20 1.23
N ILE A 989 -3.51 33.48 2.26
CA ILE A 989 -2.21 33.76 2.90
C ILE A 989 -1.07 33.37 1.97
N SER A 990 -1.15 32.23 1.28
CA SER A 990 -0.10 31.76 0.35
C SER A 990 0.08 32.70 -0.83
N ALA A 991 -1.01 33.28 -1.34
CA ALA A 991 -0.99 34.28 -2.41
C ALA A 991 -0.33 35.60 -1.97
N SER A 992 -0.42 35.93 -0.67
CA SER A 992 -0.01 37.25 -0.12
C SER A 992 1.31 37.23 0.66
N ALA A 993 1.83 36.04 1.04
CA ALA A 993 3.03 35.92 1.87
C ALA A 993 4.30 35.59 1.04
N ALA A 994 5.45 36.11 1.50
CA ALA A 994 6.78 35.72 1.00
C ALA A 994 7.46 34.73 1.98
N LEU A 995 8.51 34.05 1.52
CA LEU A 995 9.34 33.17 2.37
C LEU A 995 9.76 33.84 3.66
N GLY A 996 9.47 33.27 4.83
CA GLY A 996 9.81 33.78 6.15
C GLY A 996 8.69 34.55 6.85
N GLN A 997 7.42 34.32 6.52
CA GLN A 997 6.23 34.85 7.20
C GLN A 997 6.06 36.38 7.16
N ARG A 998 6.62 37.06 6.16
CA ARG A 998 6.44 38.52 5.95
C ARG A 998 5.52 38.78 4.76
N SER A 999 4.69 39.81 4.84
CA SER A 999 3.85 40.27 3.73
C SER A 999 4.70 40.63 2.49
N ARG A 1000 4.24 40.22 1.29
CA ARG A 1000 4.82 40.68 0.02
C ARG A 1000 4.66 42.21 -0.08
N GLN A 1001 5.67 42.87 -0.57
CA GLN A 1001 5.67 44.33 -0.67
C GLN A 1001 5.44 44.76 -2.12
N PHE A 1002 4.51 45.69 -2.33
CA PHE A 1002 4.35 46.42 -3.59
C PHE A 1002 5.27 47.64 -3.62
N THR A 1003 5.84 47.91 -4.77
CA THR A 1003 6.36 49.22 -5.08
C THR A 1003 5.24 50.04 -5.75
N ASN A 1004 4.75 51.08 -5.08
CA ASN A 1004 3.66 51.98 -5.54
C ASN A 1004 3.92 52.55 -6.96
N SER A 1005 5.16 52.57 -7.39
CA SER A 1005 5.63 53.02 -8.68
C SER A 1005 5.36 52.04 -9.81
N GLN A 1006 5.43 50.70 -9.53
CA GLN A 1006 5.15 49.66 -10.55
C GLN A 1006 3.66 49.59 -10.89
N GLU A 1007 2.79 49.73 -9.90
CA GLU A 1007 1.33 49.73 -10.11
C GLU A 1007 0.85 50.98 -10.84
N ARG A 1008 1.42 52.15 -10.55
CA ARG A 1008 1.16 53.38 -11.33
C ARG A 1008 1.62 53.28 -12.77
N ALA A 1009 2.77 52.64 -13.03
CA ALA A 1009 3.26 52.38 -14.36
C ALA A 1009 2.34 51.37 -15.11
N ARG A 1010 1.88 50.33 -14.44
CA ARG A 1010 0.95 49.33 -14.97
C ARG A 1010 -0.41 49.92 -15.34
N VAL A 1011 -0.97 50.77 -14.48
CA VAL A 1011 -2.21 51.49 -14.72
C VAL A 1011 -2.07 52.51 -15.86
N ALA A 1012 -0.90 53.19 -15.97
CA ALA A 1012 -0.62 54.12 -17.04
C ALA A 1012 -0.49 53.43 -18.42
N VAL A 1013 0.18 52.27 -18.48
CA VAL A 1013 0.28 51.46 -19.71
C VAL A 1013 -1.10 50.90 -20.09
N ARG A 1014 -1.87 50.36 -19.15
CA ARG A 1014 -3.22 49.81 -19.38
C ARG A 1014 -4.21 50.89 -19.86
N LYS A 1015 -4.19 52.09 -19.31
CA LYS A 1015 -5.01 53.21 -19.78
C LYS A 1015 -4.68 53.64 -21.22
N LEU A 1016 -3.41 53.60 -21.59
CA LEU A 1016 -3.00 53.94 -22.97
C LEU A 1016 -3.31 52.84 -23.99
N SER A 1017 -3.19 51.59 -23.61
CA SER A 1017 -3.59 50.41 -24.46
C SER A 1017 -5.08 50.40 -24.75
N LEU A 1018 -5.94 50.81 -23.78
CA LEU A 1018 -7.40 50.86 -23.92
C LEU A 1018 -7.91 52.04 -24.77
N ILE A 1019 -7.08 53.06 -25.03
CA ILE A 1019 -7.46 54.26 -25.80
C ILE A 1019 -7.04 54.07 -27.28
N HIS A 1020 -6.13 53.16 -27.58
CA HIS A 1020 -5.51 53.03 -28.94
C HIS A 1020 -5.70 51.58 -29.53
N ILE A 1021 -6.40 50.71 -28.90
CA ILE A 1021 -6.96 49.47 -29.41
C ILE A 1021 -8.50 49.64 -29.42
#